data_48225fd4d6ab3326d05a2021cb011c92
#
_entry.id   48225fd4d6ab3326d05a2021cb011c92
#
_cell.length_a   1.000
_cell.length_b   1.000
_cell.length_c   1.000
_cell.angle_alpha   90.00
_cell.angle_beta   90.00
_cell.angle_gamma   90.00
#
_symmetry.space_group_name_H-M   'P 1'
#
loop_
_entity.id
_entity.type
_entity.pdbx_description
1 polymer ?
#
loop_
_entity_poly.entity_id
_entity_poly.type
_entity_poly.pdbx_seq_one_letter_code
_entity_poly.pdbx_strand_id
1 'polypeptide(L)'
;MIRILKTLICLLLILSFGTSAVLPAAAAEKTENAVILFTHDLHSHLLPAQDENGGEYGGYARLMTAIREQRTAHPNALLVDAGDFSMGSLFQTAYTTSALELRIMGAMGYDATTFGNHEFDYLPKGLAGMLNAAASCGEPVPAIVDANYWPPEEGQEGWNADAQLVRQAMGNFGVKDYVILERGGIYFALFGLTGQDSNKCAPNSGMVLQDPATAAQAVVDRAVAECKSKYGVEPLVIALSHSGTQDGKGEDYELAKNVKGIDLIVSGHSHTTLPQPIQVGQTYIVSAGEYSKNLGRIELEQKADGSVSLADFALIPINESVASDPEIEAMVESFQKNVEENYLADYGMTFHQVLVNNPYEFEKPEALYNYAHESTLGNVFSDAYRWAAEKALGHPVDLALTASGVVRETIPKGNVTVSDIFNAASLGVGTEGELVCAWLTGADLKCALEVDASVYPLMHAAQLFCSGAEYSFNTNRMIFNKVDYAMLRRPDGTLEAIQDDKLYCVVVGMYMAQMLGSVRDLSKGMLSTVPRDAQGNPMGDQELLESVIRDENGVPVKEWYAIASYLQQMGGEMDAQYAQTDGRKVVYSSWNPADLLRNANVFTWIAMAAVLLLILLAGLVVRLICKKKRKNRK
;
A
#
# COMPACT_ATOMS: atom_id res chain seq x y z
N MET A 1 36.08 6.42 92.27
CA MET A 1 34.79 6.74 91.62
C MET A 1 34.95 7.49 90.28
N ILE A 2 35.77 8.51 90.15
CA ILE A 2 35.91 9.33 88.94
C ILE A 2 36.53 8.55 87.76
N ARG A 3 37.41 7.56 87.96
CA ARG A 3 38.00 6.74 86.88
C ARG A 3 37.00 5.72 86.29
N ILE A 4 36.12 5.16 87.12
CA ILE A 4 35.09 4.18 86.66
C ILE A 4 33.99 4.90 85.87
N LEU A 5 33.68 6.12 86.26
CA LEU A 5 32.68 6.93 85.54
C LEU A 5 33.15 7.37 84.15
N LYS A 6 34.48 7.67 83.98
CA LYS A 6 35.05 7.99 82.66
C LYS A 6 35.11 6.77 81.73
N THR A 7 35.35 5.60 82.28
CA THR A 7 35.37 4.34 81.47
C THR A 7 33.99 3.92 81.05
N LEU A 8 32.96 4.13 81.91
CA LEU A 8 31.54 3.89 81.53
C LEU A 8 31.01 4.88 80.46
N ILE A 9 31.40 6.15 80.51
CA ILE A 9 31.04 7.15 79.53
C ILE A 9 31.69 6.89 78.16
N CYS A 10 32.94 6.47 78.13
CA CYS A 10 33.62 6.05 76.90
C CYS A 10 33.05 4.76 76.32
N LEU A 11 32.61 3.80 77.12
CA LEU A 11 31.90 2.61 76.61
C LEU A 11 30.49 2.93 76.08
N LEU A 12 29.76 3.84 76.70
CA LEU A 12 28.47 4.31 76.24
C LEU A 12 28.54 5.13 74.90
N LEU A 13 29.65 5.91 74.75
CA LEU A 13 29.89 6.65 73.51
C LEU A 13 30.36 5.74 72.36
N ILE A 14 31.01 4.62 72.62
CA ILE A 14 31.41 3.61 71.62
C ILE A 14 30.23 2.75 71.23
N LEU A 15 29.24 2.50 72.11
CA LEU A 15 28.01 1.78 71.78
C LEU A 15 26.96 2.63 71.02
N SER A 16 27.06 3.98 71.09
CA SER A 16 26.15 4.87 70.31
C SER A 16 26.64 5.16 68.88
N PHE A 17 27.87 4.77 68.51
CA PHE A 17 28.38 4.87 67.14
C PHE A 17 28.35 3.54 66.37
N GLY A 18 27.81 2.47 66.92
CA GLY A 18 27.90 1.11 66.38
C GLY A 18 26.62 0.58 65.68
N THR A 19 25.55 1.36 65.55
CA THR A 19 24.32 0.92 64.85
C THR A 19 23.77 1.96 63.88
N SER A 20 24.63 2.52 63.02
CA SER A 20 24.16 2.94 61.72
C SER A 20 23.96 1.65 60.94
N ALA A 21 22.75 1.10 61.00
CA ALA A 21 22.31 0.14 60.01
C ALA A 21 22.44 0.83 58.65
N VAL A 22 23.51 0.50 57.94
CA VAL A 22 23.56 0.70 56.49
C VAL A 22 22.45 -0.21 55.98
N LEU A 23 21.23 0.36 55.86
CA LEU A 23 20.24 -0.21 54.95
C LEU A 23 20.99 -0.36 53.63
N PRO A 24 21.06 -1.58 53.03
CA PRO A 24 21.50 -1.67 51.67
C PRO A 24 20.63 -0.69 50.93
N ALA A 25 21.24 0.30 50.27
CA ALA A 25 20.53 1.02 49.20
C ALA A 25 20.01 -0.11 48.34
N ALA A 26 18.69 -0.28 48.30
CA ALA A 26 18.08 -1.08 47.26
C ALA A 26 18.71 -0.56 45.97
N ALA A 27 19.54 -1.39 45.36
CA ALA A 27 19.99 -1.12 44.02
C ALA A 27 18.66 -0.83 43.28
N ALA A 28 18.50 0.38 42.82
CA ALA A 28 17.39 0.67 41.92
C ALA A 28 17.53 -0.43 40.87
N GLU A 29 16.57 -1.35 40.83
CA GLU A 29 16.47 -2.30 39.72
C GLU A 29 16.52 -1.44 38.49
N LYS A 30 17.57 -1.61 37.71
CA LYS A 30 17.71 -0.91 36.44
C LYS A 30 16.53 -1.43 35.62
N THR A 31 15.47 -0.65 35.55
CA THR A 31 14.35 -0.96 34.69
C THR A 31 14.94 -1.12 33.31
N GLU A 32 14.87 -2.34 32.75
CA GLU A 32 15.29 -2.56 31.37
C GLU A 32 14.44 -1.68 30.47
N ASN A 33 15.04 -1.05 29.47
CA ASN A 33 14.28 -0.31 28.48
C ASN A 33 13.38 -1.28 27.69
N ALA A 34 12.19 -0.84 27.33
CA ALA A 34 11.34 -1.57 26.41
C ALA A 34 11.95 -1.45 25.01
N VAL A 35 12.37 -2.58 24.45
CA VAL A 35 12.94 -2.63 23.10
C VAL A 35 11.91 -3.22 22.15
N ILE A 36 11.57 -2.48 21.11
CA ILE A 36 10.63 -2.89 20.08
C ILE A 36 11.36 -2.91 18.74
N LEU A 37 11.40 -4.10 18.12
CA LEU A 37 11.79 -4.31 16.74
C LEU A 37 10.54 -4.27 15.87
N PHE A 38 10.61 -3.63 14.73
CA PHE A 38 9.42 -3.47 13.90
C PHE A 38 9.72 -3.46 12.41
N THR A 39 8.74 -3.94 11.65
CA THR A 39 8.62 -3.86 10.19
C THR A 39 7.22 -3.41 9.82
N HIS A 40 7.02 -3.12 8.55
CA HIS A 40 5.74 -2.91 7.90
C HIS A 40 5.92 -3.01 6.38
N ASP A 41 4.82 -3.18 5.63
CA ASP A 41 4.84 -3.18 4.17
C ASP A 41 5.89 -4.17 3.61
N LEU A 42 5.89 -5.40 4.13
CA LEU A 42 6.83 -6.46 3.73
C LEU A 42 6.50 -7.04 2.35
N HIS A 43 5.24 -6.99 1.94
CA HIS A 43 4.74 -7.26 0.59
C HIS A 43 5.25 -8.56 -0.04
N SER A 44 5.30 -9.66 0.72
CA SER A 44 5.82 -10.96 0.25
C SER A 44 7.22 -10.92 -0.37
N HIS A 45 8.04 -9.88 -0.10
CA HIS A 45 9.41 -9.75 -0.60
C HIS A 45 10.38 -10.64 0.20
N LEU A 46 10.19 -11.98 0.08
CA LEU A 46 10.99 -12.95 0.80
C LEU A 46 12.44 -13.03 0.29
N LEU A 47 12.66 -12.73 -0.98
CA LEU A 47 13.98 -12.68 -1.62
C LEU A 47 14.55 -11.26 -1.59
N PRO A 48 15.89 -11.11 -1.63
CA PRO A 48 16.51 -9.81 -1.85
C PRO A 48 16.11 -9.23 -3.20
N ALA A 49 15.94 -7.91 -3.25
CA ALA A 49 15.76 -7.14 -4.49
C ALA A 49 16.99 -6.29 -4.78
N GLN A 50 17.13 -5.80 -6.02
CA GLN A 50 18.23 -4.92 -6.40
C GLN A 50 17.82 -3.45 -6.30
N ASP A 51 18.75 -2.61 -5.79
CA ASP A 51 18.62 -1.17 -5.86
C ASP A 51 19.08 -0.60 -7.20
N GLU A 52 18.96 0.72 -7.39
CA GLU A 52 19.34 1.42 -8.62
C GLU A 52 20.84 1.38 -8.95
N ASN A 53 21.69 1.08 -7.95
CA ASN A 53 23.15 1.03 -8.10
C ASN A 53 23.63 -0.40 -8.29
N GLY A 54 22.72 -1.38 -8.34
CA GLY A 54 23.00 -2.81 -8.43
C GLY A 54 23.40 -3.44 -7.09
N GLY A 55 23.23 -2.73 -5.97
CA GLY A 55 23.30 -3.28 -4.62
C GLY A 55 22.03 -4.07 -4.29
N GLU A 56 22.14 -5.05 -3.41
CA GLU A 56 20.98 -5.81 -2.95
C GLU A 56 20.44 -5.28 -1.63
N TYR A 57 19.13 -5.34 -1.46
CA TYR A 57 18.46 -5.01 -0.20
C TYR A 57 17.37 -6.01 0.15
N GLY A 58 16.99 -6.03 1.42
CA GLY A 58 15.88 -6.85 1.91
C GLY A 58 16.18 -8.35 1.92
N GLY A 59 15.11 -9.13 1.84
CA GLY A 59 15.11 -10.58 1.95
C GLY A 59 15.01 -11.08 3.39
N TYR A 60 14.06 -11.99 3.62
CA TYR A 60 13.72 -12.43 4.98
C TYR A 60 14.85 -13.22 5.67
N ALA A 61 15.68 -13.93 4.90
CA ALA A 61 16.83 -14.63 5.48
C ALA A 61 17.86 -13.65 6.07
N ARG A 62 18.12 -12.51 5.41
CA ARG A 62 18.96 -11.43 5.93
C ARG A 62 18.28 -10.70 7.08
N LEU A 63 16.99 -10.41 6.95
CA LEU A 63 16.21 -9.78 8.01
C LEU A 63 16.25 -10.61 9.29
N MET A 64 16.17 -11.96 9.20
CA MET A 64 16.27 -12.84 10.36
C MET A 64 17.62 -12.77 11.04
N THR A 65 18.72 -12.67 10.30
CA THR A 65 20.04 -12.47 10.88
C THR A 65 20.09 -11.18 11.70
N ALA A 66 19.59 -10.07 11.16
CA ALA A 66 19.52 -8.80 11.89
C ALA A 66 18.63 -8.91 13.15
N ILE A 67 17.49 -9.60 13.06
CA ILE A 67 16.61 -9.86 14.22
C ILE A 67 17.36 -10.66 15.30
N ARG A 68 18.10 -11.73 14.93
CA ARG A 68 18.88 -12.56 15.86
C ARG A 68 19.99 -11.74 16.54
N GLU A 69 20.66 -10.87 15.81
CA GLU A 69 21.68 -9.97 16.35
C GLU A 69 21.08 -9.01 17.39
N GLN A 70 19.93 -8.39 17.06
CA GLN A 70 19.25 -7.50 18.00
C GLN A 70 18.75 -8.26 19.24
N ARG A 71 18.18 -9.45 19.07
CA ARG A 71 17.73 -10.28 20.20
C ARG A 71 18.90 -10.80 21.07
N THR A 72 20.08 -10.95 20.50
CA THR A 72 21.29 -11.26 21.29
C THR A 72 21.65 -10.11 22.22
N ALA A 73 21.53 -8.86 21.77
CA ALA A 73 21.75 -7.68 22.57
C ALA A 73 20.57 -7.37 23.52
N HIS A 74 19.35 -7.66 23.08
CA HIS A 74 18.08 -7.35 23.76
C HIS A 74 17.17 -8.59 23.80
N PRO A 75 17.43 -9.54 24.72
CA PRO A 75 16.71 -10.85 24.72
C PRO A 75 15.19 -10.75 24.88
N ASN A 76 14.72 -9.66 25.48
CA ASN A 76 13.30 -9.40 25.75
C ASN A 76 12.66 -8.48 24.67
N ALA A 77 13.35 -8.23 23.56
CA ALA A 77 12.81 -7.37 22.49
C ALA A 77 11.52 -7.95 21.91
N LEU A 78 10.49 -7.10 21.85
CA LEU A 78 9.25 -7.35 21.13
C LEU A 78 9.52 -7.23 19.62
N LEU A 79 8.91 -8.06 18.77
CA LEU A 79 9.01 -7.97 17.32
C LEU A 79 7.62 -7.90 16.73
N VAL A 80 7.30 -6.80 16.04
CA VAL A 80 5.96 -6.51 15.52
C VAL A 80 6.01 -6.05 14.07
N ASP A 81 4.85 -6.13 13.41
CA ASP A 81 4.66 -5.68 12.04
C ASP A 81 3.37 -4.87 11.92
N ALA A 82 3.34 -3.85 11.05
CA ALA A 82 2.20 -2.95 10.90
C ALA A 82 1.42 -3.16 9.57
N GLY A 83 1.30 -4.42 9.12
CA GLY A 83 0.44 -4.82 8.00
C GLY A 83 1.08 -4.69 6.62
N ASP A 84 0.32 -5.04 5.58
CA ASP A 84 0.79 -5.25 4.21
C ASP A 84 1.97 -6.24 4.18
N PHE A 85 1.81 -7.36 4.88
CA PHE A 85 2.79 -8.44 4.84
C PHE A 85 2.68 -9.28 3.56
N SER A 86 1.55 -9.23 2.87
CA SER A 86 1.27 -9.93 1.60
C SER A 86 1.29 -8.99 0.40
N MET A 87 1.19 -9.55 -0.80
CA MET A 87 1.17 -8.88 -2.10
C MET A 87 2.49 -8.17 -2.46
N GLY A 88 3.06 -8.48 -3.61
CA GLY A 88 4.25 -7.82 -4.15
C GLY A 88 5.18 -8.77 -4.90
N SER A 89 5.13 -10.08 -4.65
CA SER A 89 5.97 -11.05 -5.32
C SER A 89 5.25 -12.36 -5.63
N LEU A 90 5.88 -13.26 -6.39
CA LEU A 90 5.33 -14.59 -6.72
C LEU A 90 4.89 -15.42 -5.51
N PHE A 91 5.44 -15.17 -4.34
CA PHE A 91 5.05 -15.89 -3.12
C PHE A 91 3.59 -15.64 -2.73
N GLN A 92 3.04 -14.45 -3.02
CA GLN A 92 1.63 -14.15 -2.73
C GLN A 92 0.65 -15.11 -3.41
N THR A 93 1.06 -15.81 -4.49
CA THR A 93 0.18 -16.75 -5.19
C THR A 93 -0.21 -17.96 -4.31
N ALA A 94 0.54 -18.23 -3.26
CA ALA A 94 0.24 -19.24 -2.26
C ALA A 94 -0.42 -18.68 -0.99
N TYR A 95 -0.72 -17.38 -0.93
CA TYR A 95 -1.35 -16.70 0.21
C TYR A 95 -2.61 -17.41 0.70
N THR A 96 -3.57 -17.63 -0.20
CA THR A 96 -4.88 -18.19 0.14
C THR A 96 -4.85 -19.63 0.62
N THR A 97 -3.85 -20.42 0.21
CA THR A 97 -3.78 -21.87 0.43
C THR A 97 -2.77 -22.28 1.48
N SER A 98 -1.70 -21.50 1.66
CA SER A 98 -0.55 -21.87 2.49
C SER A 98 -0.29 -20.89 3.62
N ALA A 99 -0.83 -19.66 3.58
CA ALA A 99 -0.54 -18.57 4.52
C ALA A 99 0.97 -18.40 4.76
N LEU A 100 1.77 -18.49 3.68
CA LEU A 100 3.22 -18.63 3.80
C LEU A 100 3.88 -17.42 4.47
N GLU A 101 3.30 -16.21 4.30
CA GLU A 101 3.79 -14.98 4.93
C GLU A 101 3.68 -15.08 6.46
N LEU A 102 2.52 -15.46 7.00
CA LEU A 102 2.34 -15.62 8.45
C LEU A 102 3.19 -16.76 9.01
N ARG A 103 3.38 -17.84 8.25
CA ARG A 103 4.21 -18.98 8.68
C ARG A 103 5.68 -18.59 8.78
N ILE A 104 6.24 -17.89 7.78
CA ILE A 104 7.63 -17.43 7.85
C ILE A 104 7.82 -16.35 8.92
N MET A 105 6.86 -15.43 9.08
CA MET A 105 6.88 -14.46 10.17
C MET A 105 6.86 -15.16 11.55
N GLY A 106 6.06 -16.22 11.69
CA GLY A 106 6.06 -17.04 12.90
C GLY A 106 7.40 -17.76 13.15
N ALA A 107 8.03 -18.32 12.10
CA ALA A 107 9.37 -18.91 12.19
C ALA A 107 10.44 -17.88 12.59
N MET A 108 10.30 -16.63 12.13
CA MET A 108 11.15 -15.49 12.52
C MET A 108 10.84 -14.96 13.93
N GLY A 109 9.72 -15.39 14.50
CA GLY A 109 9.30 -15.07 15.87
C GLY A 109 8.64 -13.70 16.00
N TYR A 110 7.89 -13.25 15.01
CA TYR A 110 7.01 -12.10 15.17
C TYR A 110 5.95 -12.36 16.24
N ASP A 111 5.77 -11.39 17.12
CA ASP A 111 4.81 -11.46 18.24
C ASP A 111 3.40 -11.09 17.79
N ALA A 112 3.28 -10.04 16.97
CA ALA A 112 2.01 -9.57 16.42
C ALA A 112 2.17 -8.84 15.09
N THR A 113 1.09 -8.85 14.30
CA THR A 113 0.89 -8.04 13.11
C THR A 113 -0.55 -7.52 13.06
N THR A 114 -0.85 -6.64 12.10
CA THR A 114 -2.20 -6.19 11.77
C THR A 114 -2.49 -6.45 10.29
N PHE A 115 -3.70 -6.16 9.83
CA PHE A 115 -4.00 -6.12 8.41
C PHE A 115 -3.63 -4.75 7.83
N GLY A 116 -3.06 -4.77 6.62
CA GLY A 116 -3.04 -3.63 5.73
C GLY A 116 -4.14 -3.76 4.66
N ASN A 117 -4.09 -2.96 3.59
CA ASN A 117 -5.06 -3.06 2.51
C ASN A 117 -4.81 -4.26 1.59
N HIS A 118 -3.58 -4.70 1.47
CA HIS A 118 -3.22 -5.78 0.55
C HIS A 118 -3.52 -7.18 1.06
N GLU A 119 -3.80 -7.38 2.33
CA GLU A 119 -4.35 -8.63 2.83
C GLU A 119 -5.74 -8.93 2.25
N PHE A 120 -6.41 -7.92 1.67
CA PHE A 120 -7.74 -8.04 1.06
C PHE A 120 -7.73 -8.17 -0.47
N ASP A 121 -6.59 -8.19 -1.13
CA ASP A 121 -6.47 -8.29 -2.59
C ASP A 121 -7.09 -9.57 -3.16
N TYR A 122 -7.10 -10.63 -2.37
CA TYR A 122 -7.75 -11.90 -2.71
C TYR A 122 -9.21 -11.96 -2.27
N LEU A 123 -9.85 -10.81 -2.02
CA LEU A 123 -11.23 -10.68 -1.60
C LEU A 123 -11.55 -11.43 -0.28
N PRO A 124 -12.78 -11.33 0.22
CA PRO A 124 -13.19 -12.01 1.45
C PRO A 124 -12.88 -13.51 1.48
N LYS A 125 -13.05 -14.19 0.34
CA LYS A 125 -12.77 -15.65 0.26
C LYS A 125 -11.28 -15.96 0.39
N GLY A 126 -10.42 -15.14 -0.21
CA GLY A 126 -8.98 -15.33 -0.11
C GLY A 126 -8.46 -15.06 1.30
N LEU A 127 -8.89 -13.97 1.94
CA LEU A 127 -8.58 -13.69 3.34
C LEU A 127 -9.02 -14.84 4.26
N ALA A 128 -10.26 -15.32 4.10
CA ALA A 128 -10.76 -16.46 4.88
C ALA A 128 -9.94 -17.73 4.63
N GLY A 129 -9.52 -17.98 3.38
CA GLY A 129 -8.63 -19.10 3.02
C GLY A 129 -7.30 -19.00 3.75
N MET A 130 -6.63 -17.86 3.69
CA MET A 130 -5.36 -17.61 4.37
C MET A 130 -5.47 -17.80 5.88
N LEU A 131 -6.46 -17.19 6.54
CA LEU A 131 -6.66 -17.32 7.98
C LEU A 131 -6.90 -18.76 8.41
N ASN A 132 -7.71 -19.53 7.66
CA ASN A 132 -7.94 -20.95 7.95
C ASN A 132 -6.68 -21.80 7.69
N ALA A 133 -5.91 -21.51 6.65
CA ALA A 133 -4.62 -22.16 6.39
C ALA A 133 -3.64 -21.89 7.54
N ALA A 134 -3.51 -20.65 7.98
CA ALA A 134 -2.68 -20.27 9.12
C ALA A 134 -3.14 -20.95 10.42
N ALA A 135 -4.43 -20.96 10.71
CA ALA A 135 -5.00 -21.62 11.90
C ALA A 135 -4.75 -23.12 11.95
N SER A 136 -4.60 -23.77 10.79
CA SER A 136 -4.45 -25.23 10.67
C SER A 136 -3.03 -25.70 10.35
N CYS A 137 -2.07 -24.81 10.13
CA CYS A 137 -0.70 -25.19 9.71
C CYS A 137 0.09 -25.94 10.80
N GLY A 138 -0.28 -25.78 12.08
CA GLY A 138 0.42 -26.39 13.21
C GLY A 138 1.78 -25.78 13.52
N GLU A 139 2.14 -24.68 12.86
CA GLU A 139 3.37 -23.91 13.07
C GLU A 139 3.06 -22.64 13.88
N PRO A 140 4.04 -22.05 14.57
CA PRO A 140 3.86 -20.73 15.18
C PRO A 140 3.52 -19.68 14.12
N VAL A 141 2.58 -18.81 14.44
CA VAL A 141 2.22 -17.64 13.63
C VAL A 141 2.06 -16.41 14.54
N PRO A 142 2.29 -15.18 14.09
CA PRO A 142 2.06 -13.99 14.90
C PRO A 142 0.57 -13.83 15.26
N ALA A 143 0.28 -13.19 16.38
CA ALA A 143 -1.09 -12.75 16.66
C ALA A 143 -1.50 -11.68 15.64
N ILE A 144 -2.72 -11.76 15.12
CA ILE A 144 -3.31 -10.69 14.31
C ILE A 144 -4.21 -9.85 15.21
N VAL A 145 -3.98 -8.54 15.23
CA VAL A 145 -4.78 -7.57 15.98
C VAL A 145 -5.43 -6.59 15.00
N ASP A 146 -6.72 -6.28 15.23
CA ASP A 146 -7.46 -5.30 14.43
C ASP A 146 -8.60 -4.72 15.26
N ALA A 147 -8.58 -3.42 15.53
CA ALA A 147 -9.54 -2.76 16.40
C ALA A 147 -10.72 -2.12 15.66
N ASN A 148 -10.59 -1.84 14.36
CA ASN A 148 -11.56 -0.99 13.66
C ASN A 148 -12.00 -1.46 12.28
N TYR A 149 -11.51 -2.61 11.78
CA TYR A 149 -11.80 -3.08 10.42
C TYR A 149 -12.31 -4.52 10.43
N TRP A 150 -13.63 -4.65 10.52
CA TRP A 150 -14.29 -5.95 10.72
C TRP A 150 -15.39 -6.17 9.68
N PRO A 151 -15.67 -7.43 9.28
CA PRO A 151 -16.85 -7.68 8.47
C PRO A 151 -18.12 -7.27 9.22
N PRO A 152 -19.21 -6.86 8.53
CA PRO A 152 -20.47 -6.51 9.18
C PRO A 152 -21.01 -7.68 10.00
N GLU A 153 -21.82 -7.38 11.03
CA GLU A 153 -22.50 -8.39 11.86
C GLU A 153 -23.84 -8.81 11.25
N GLU A 154 -24.33 -9.98 11.68
CA GLU A 154 -25.65 -10.44 11.27
C GLU A 154 -26.73 -9.38 11.58
N GLY A 155 -27.45 -9.00 10.53
CA GLY A 155 -28.48 -7.96 10.60
C GLY A 155 -27.97 -6.52 10.33
N GLN A 156 -26.67 -6.31 10.16
CA GLN A 156 -26.13 -5.01 9.70
C GLN A 156 -26.16 -4.92 8.17
N GLU A 157 -26.09 -3.68 7.66
CA GLU A 157 -25.92 -3.44 6.23
C GLU A 157 -24.63 -4.09 5.72
N GLY A 158 -24.67 -4.72 4.55
CA GLY A 158 -23.54 -5.44 3.96
C GLY A 158 -23.38 -6.89 4.45
N TRP A 159 -24.17 -7.35 5.44
CA TRP A 159 -24.13 -8.76 5.85
C TRP A 159 -24.51 -9.70 4.70
N ASN A 160 -23.63 -10.62 4.37
CA ASN A 160 -23.80 -11.62 3.34
C ASN A 160 -22.98 -12.89 3.65
N ALA A 161 -22.95 -13.85 2.74
CA ALA A 161 -22.22 -15.12 2.93
C ALA A 161 -20.70 -14.90 3.07
N ASP A 162 -20.12 -13.91 2.38
CA ASP A 162 -18.70 -13.60 2.44
C ASP A 162 -18.34 -12.96 3.79
N ALA A 163 -19.16 -12.04 4.30
CA ALA A 163 -19.00 -11.47 5.64
C ALA A 163 -19.05 -12.56 6.73
N GLN A 164 -20.00 -13.51 6.62
CA GLN A 164 -20.09 -14.65 7.52
C GLN A 164 -18.83 -15.53 7.45
N LEU A 165 -18.33 -15.80 6.24
CA LEU A 165 -17.14 -16.62 6.01
C LEU A 165 -15.90 -15.99 6.65
N VAL A 166 -15.67 -14.69 6.44
CA VAL A 166 -14.53 -13.97 7.01
C VAL A 166 -14.62 -13.90 8.53
N ARG A 167 -15.81 -13.59 9.10
CA ARG A 167 -15.99 -13.59 10.56
C ARG A 167 -15.65 -14.96 11.18
N GLN A 168 -16.08 -16.02 10.53
CA GLN A 168 -15.79 -17.37 10.99
C GLN A 168 -14.29 -17.67 10.93
N ALA A 169 -13.61 -17.27 9.85
CA ALA A 169 -12.18 -17.48 9.68
C ALA A 169 -11.36 -16.63 10.68
N MET A 170 -11.72 -15.35 10.90
CA MET A 170 -11.12 -14.50 11.94
C MET A 170 -11.29 -15.11 13.33
N GLY A 171 -12.48 -15.65 13.63
CA GLY A 171 -12.75 -16.34 14.90
C GLY A 171 -11.94 -17.64 15.05
N ASN A 172 -11.80 -18.45 13.98
CA ASN A 172 -11.02 -19.68 13.99
C ASN A 172 -9.52 -19.41 14.20
N PHE A 173 -8.98 -18.38 13.55
CA PHE A 173 -7.59 -17.94 13.74
C PHE A 173 -7.37 -17.29 15.11
N GLY A 174 -8.34 -16.57 15.62
CA GLY A 174 -8.28 -15.87 16.90
C GLY A 174 -7.84 -14.42 16.77
N VAL A 175 -8.23 -13.73 15.68
CA VAL A 175 -8.04 -12.27 15.53
C VAL A 175 -8.71 -11.55 16.68
N LYS A 176 -8.07 -10.52 17.24
CA LYS A 176 -8.54 -9.77 18.40
C LYS A 176 -8.40 -8.28 18.18
N ASP A 177 -9.19 -7.49 18.93
CA ASP A 177 -9.02 -6.03 18.96
C ASP A 177 -7.63 -5.63 19.47
N TYR A 178 -7.14 -6.34 20.50
CA TYR A 178 -5.82 -6.14 21.09
C TYR A 178 -5.33 -7.42 21.80
N VAL A 179 -4.03 -7.47 22.05
CA VAL A 179 -3.40 -8.47 22.91
C VAL A 179 -2.52 -7.79 23.96
N ILE A 180 -2.41 -8.42 25.14
CA ILE A 180 -1.45 -8.01 26.18
C ILE A 180 -0.38 -9.07 26.25
N LEU A 181 0.86 -8.66 26.02
CA LEU A 181 2.06 -9.51 26.07
C LEU A 181 3.01 -9.03 27.18
N GLU A 182 3.74 -9.96 27.77
CA GLU A 182 4.78 -9.64 28.75
C GLU A 182 6.14 -10.03 28.19
N ARG A 183 7.12 -9.11 28.29
CA ARG A 183 8.53 -9.33 27.93
C ARG A 183 9.43 -8.65 28.95
N GLY A 184 10.26 -9.44 29.64
CA GLY A 184 11.21 -8.91 30.60
C GLY A 184 10.63 -8.10 31.76
N GLY A 185 9.39 -8.41 32.19
CA GLY A 185 8.68 -7.70 33.25
C GLY A 185 7.91 -6.46 32.76
N ILE A 186 7.97 -6.13 31.48
CA ILE A 186 7.20 -5.05 30.87
C ILE A 186 5.97 -5.64 30.17
N TYR A 187 4.80 -5.04 30.41
CA TYR A 187 3.56 -5.41 29.74
C TYR A 187 3.30 -4.49 28.56
N PHE A 188 3.01 -5.07 27.42
CA PHE A 188 2.71 -4.38 26.16
C PHE A 188 1.26 -4.63 25.79
N ALA A 189 0.49 -3.59 25.53
CA ALA A 189 -0.83 -3.67 24.94
C ALA A 189 -0.72 -3.31 23.44
N LEU A 190 -0.90 -4.29 22.57
CA LEU A 190 -0.78 -4.16 21.11
C LEU A 190 -2.16 -4.16 20.49
N PHE A 191 -2.48 -3.20 19.63
CA PHE A 191 -3.72 -3.19 18.85
C PHE A 191 -3.46 -2.75 17.41
N GLY A 192 -4.31 -3.20 16.49
CA GLY A 192 -4.20 -2.88 15.07
C GLY A 192 -5.18 -1.81 14.65
N LEU A 193 -4.83 -1.03 13.63
CA LEU A 193 -5.70 -0.01 13.02
C LEU A 193 -5.52 0.03 11.50
N THR A 194 -6.65 0.14 10.80
CA THR A 194 -6.71 0.46 9.36
C THR A 194 -7.12 1.92 9.19
N GLY A 195 -6.41 2.66 8.32
CA GLY A 195 -6.69 4.05 7.99
C GLY A 195 -7.79 4.24 6.96
N GLN A 196 -8.23 5.50 6.79
CA GLN A 196 -9.22 5.88 5.78
C GLN A 196 -8.69 5.68 4.36
N ASP A 197 -7.41 6.01 4.13
CA ASP A 197 -6.79 5.87 2.82
C ASP A 197 -6.54 4.41 2.47
N SER A 198 -6.04 3.64 3.42
CA SER A 198 -5.88 2.19 3.32
C SER A 198 -7.22 1.50 2.97
N ASN A 199 -8.32 1.86 3.64
CA ASN A 199 -9.65 1.35 3.31
C ASN A 199 -10.09 1.68 1.86
N LYS A 200 -9.76 2.88 1.34
CA LYS A 200 -10.06 3.22 -0.06
C LYS A 200 -9.26 2.40 -1.06
N CYS A 201 -8.07 1.93 -0.66
CA CYS A 201 -7.24 1.03 -1.46
C CYS A 201 -7.76 -0.43 -1.47
N ALA A 202 -8.69 -0.79 -0.57
CA ALA A 202 -9.32 -2.10 -0.51
C ALA A 202 -10.85 -2.03 -0.67
N PRO A 203 -11.38 -1.50 -1.81
CA PRO A 203 -12.81 -1.20 -1.98
C PRO A 203 -13.72 -2.44 -1.91
N ASN A 204 -13.17 -3.62 -2.21
CA ASN A 204 -13.91 -4.89 -2.25
C ASN A 204 -13.58 -5.81 -1.05
N SER A 205 -12.99 -5.28 0.02
CA SER A 205 -12.62 -6.04 1.22
C SER A 205 -13.81 -6.72 1.92
N GLY A 206 -15.03 -6.19 1.74
CA GLY A 206 -16.21 -6.64 2.47
C GLY A 206 -16.20 -6.24 3.95
N MET A 207 -15.30 -5.37 4.35
CA MET A 207 -15.12 -4.91 5.73
C MET A 207 -15.83 -3.57 5.99
N VAL A 208 -16.10 -3.29 7.25
CA VAL A 208 -16.66 -2.03 7.71
C VAL A 208 -15.61 -1.29 8.53
N LEU A 209 -15.18 -0.14 8.04
CA LEU A 209 -14.26 0.71 8.76
C LEU A 209 -15.00 1.51 9.84
N GLN A 210 -14.61 1.33 11.10
CA GLN A 210 -14.99 2.22 12.19
C GLN A 210 -14.00 3.39 12.25
N ASP A 211 -14.46 4.54 12.76
CA ASP A 211 -13.58 5.71 12.92
C ASP A 211 -12.33 5.36 13.73
N PRO A 212 -11.11 5.50 13.15
CA PRO A 212 -9.88 5.00 13.77
C PRO A 212 -9.61 5.61 15.15
N ALA A 213 -9.87 6.93 15.34
CA ALA A 213 -9.60 7.58 16.61
C ALA A 213 -10.57 7.11 17.70
N THR A 214 -11.84 6.92 17.36
CA THR A 214 -12.87 6.41 18.30
C THR A 214 -12.56 4.97 18.71
N ALA A 215 -12.23 4.11 17.75
CA ALA A 215 -11.90 2.71 18.03
C ALA A 215 -10.62 2.59 18.85
N ALA A 216 -9.56 3.34 18.48
CA ALA A 216 -8.31 3.38 19.22
C ALA A 216 -8.49 3.78 20.67
N GLN A 217 -9.21 4.88 20.95
CA GLN A 217 -9.45 5.32 22.34
C GLN A 217 -10.20 4.25 23.15
N ALA A 218 -11.22 3.63 22.55
CA ALA A 218 -11.97 2.58 23.22
C ALA A 218 -11.11 1.34 23.55
N VAL A 219 -10.19 0.97 22.66
CA VAL A 219 -9.26 -0.15 22.89
C VAL A 219 -8.21 0.20 23.93
N VAL A 220 -7.59 1.39 23.86
CA VAL A 220 -6.62 1.86 24.85
C VAL A 220 -7.22 1.82 26.26
N ASP A 221 -8.43 2.38 26.44
CA ASP A 221 -9.10 2.41 27.73
C ASP A 221 -9.37 1.00 28.28
N ARG A 222 -9.79 0.06 27.42
CA ARG A 222 -10.04 -1.34 27.80
C ARG A 222 -8.74 -2.08 28.14
N ALA A 223 -7.71 -1.99 27.30
CA ALA A 223 -6.45 -2.69 27.47
C ALA A 223 -5.71 -2.23 28.72
N VAL A 224 -5.65 -0.92 28.98
CA VAL A 224 -5.08 -0.33 30.19
C VAL A 224 -5.84 -0.78 31.44
N ALA A 225 -7.18 -0.74 31.40
CA ALA A 225 -8.00 -1.19 32.53
C ALA A 225 -7.83 -2.69 32.81
N GLU A 226 -7.78 -3.52 31.77
CA GLU A 226 -7.53 -4.97 31.93
C GLU A 226 -6.16 -5.24 32.52
N CYS A 227 -5.08 -4.59 31.99
CA CYS A 227 -3.74 -4.77 32.47
C CYS A 227 -3.60 -4.37 33.95
N LYS A 228 -4.15 -3.22 34.33
CA LYS A 228 -4.18 -2.77 35.73
C LYS A 228 -4.96 -3.73 36.64
N SER A 229 -6.10 -4.21 36.19
CA SER A 229 -6.94 -5.14 36.97
C SER A 229 -6.28 -6.49 37.15
N LYS A 230 -5.63 -7.02 36.13
CA LYS A 230 -5.12 -8.39 36.07
C LYS A 230 -3.69 -8.52 36.61
N TYR A 231 -2.86 -7.53 36.32
CA TYR A 231 -1.42 -7.57 36.61
C TYR A 231 -0.96 -6.47 37.58
N GLY A 232 -1.81 -5.47 37.87
CA GLY A 232 -1.51 -4.39 38.81
C GLY A 232 -0.58 -3.31 38.25
N VAL A 233 -0.30 -3.33 36.94
CA VAL A 233 0.63 -2.40 36.28
C VAL A 233 -0.02 -1.74 35.06
N GLU A 234 0.55 -0.63 34.61
CA GLU A 234 0.17 0.06 33.39
C GLU A 234 0.98 -0.49 32.23
N PRO A 235 0.36 -0.91 31.11
CA PRO A 235 1.09 -1.41 29.96
C PRO A 235 1.70 -0.27 29.17
N LEU A 236 2.74 -0.56 28.38
CA LEU A 236 3.17 0.26 27.26
C LEU A 236 2.22 -0.02 26.09
N VAL A 237 1.58 1.02 25.57
CA VAL A 237 0.51 0.89 24.56
C VAL A 237 1.05 1.18 23.17
N ILE A 238 0.96 0.20 22.27
CA ILE A 238 1.49 0.26 20.92
C ILE A 238 0.37 0.06 19.91
N ALA A 239 0.21 1.01 19.00
CA ALA A 239 -0.63 0.87 17.82
C ALA A 239 0.21 0.32 16.65
N LEU A 240 -0.22 -0.79 16.07
CA LEU A 240 0.21 -1.28 14.76
C LEU A 240 -0.74 -0.67 13.75
N SER A 241 -0.35 0.45 13.12
CA SER A 241 -1.27 1.25 12.33
C SER A 241 -0.93 1.18 10.84
N HIS A 242 -1.91 0.74 10.06
CA HIS A 242 -1.82 0.76 8.61
C HIS A 242 -2.62 1.95 8.05
N SER A 243 -2.16 3.17 8.41
CA SER A 243 -2.86 4.43 8.10
C SER A 243 -1.96 5.46 7.40
N GLY A 244 -0.67 5.37 7.62
CA GLY A 244 0.34 6.20 6.98
C GLY A 244 0.71 7.49 7.70
N THR A 245 2.00 7.83 7.56
CA THR A 245 2.56 9.11 7.99
C THR A 245 3.56 9.61 6.96
N GLN A 246 3.67 10.93 6.80
CA GLN A 246 4.64 11.57 5.92
C GLN A 246 4.99 12.96 6.45
N ASP A 247 6.30 13.20 6.74
CA ASP A 247 6.83 14.51 7.13
C ASP A 247 6.04 15.25 8.22
N GLY A 248 5.60 14.52 9.26
CA GLY A 248 4.79 15.07 10.34
C GLY A 248 3.35 15.39 9.94
N LYS A 249 2.85 14.71 8.92
CA LYS A 249 1.47 14.73 8.43
C LYS A 249 0.98 13.29 8.28
N GLY A 250 -0.29 13.13 7.89
CA GLY A 250 -0.91 11.83 7.67
C GLY A 250 -1.83 11.43 8.80
N GLU A 251 -2.50 10.30 8.60
CA GLU A 251 -3.55 9.84 9.50
C GLU A 251 -2.98 9.47 10.88
N ASP A 252 -1.77 8.88 10.95
CA ASP A 252 -1.14 8.52 12.21
C ASP A 252 -0.68 9.73 13.02
N TYR A 253 -0.30 10.82 12.36
CA TYR A 253 0.00 12.06 13.03
C TYR A 253 -1.26 12.68 13.67
N GLU A 254 -2.39 12.64 12.98
CA GLU A 254 -3.67 13.07 13.55
C GLU A 254 -4.20 12.11 14.62
N LEU A 255 -3.96 10.80 14.48
CA LEU A 255 -4.27 9.81 15.51
C LEU A 255 -3.54 10.14 16.83
N ALA A 256 -2.23 10.36 16.76
CA ALA A 256 -1.40 10.72 17.92
C ALA A 256 -1.84 12.01 18.63
N LYS A 257 -2.46 12.95 17.91
CA LYS A 257 -3.02 14.17 18.49
C LYS A 257 -4.35 13.95 19.21
N ASN A 258 -5.19 13.07 18.66
CA ASN A 258 -6.58 12.95 19.05
C ASN A 258 -6.82 11.84 20.06
N VAL A 259 -5.97 10.81 20.12
CA VAL A 259 -6.09 9.67 21.03
C VAL A 259 -5.08 9.81 22.16
N LYS A 260 -5.52 9.54 23.38
CA LYS A 260 -4.69 9.63 24.59
C LYS A 260 -4.25 8.23 25.04
N GLY A 261 -3.03 8.14 25.53
CA GLY A 261 -2.51 6.90 26.14
C GLY A 261 -1.90 5.92 25.14
N ILE A 262 -1.63 6.35 23.90
CA ILE A 262 -0.76 5.62 22.96
C ILE A 262 0.68 6.10 23.22
N ASP A 263 1.59 5.18 23.46
CA ASP A 263 3.02 5.46 23.65
C ASP A 263 3.80 5.41 22.35
N LEU A 264 3.45 4.44 21.49
CA LEU A 264 4.11 4.20 20.21
C LEU A 264 3.10 3.88 19.10
N ILE A 265 3.30 4.45 17.92
CA ILE A 265 2.65 4.07 16.67
C ILE A 265 3.73 3.53 15.72
N VAL A 266 3.60 2.28 15.30
CA VAL A 266 4.33 1.73 14.16
C VAL A 266 3.45 1.97 12.94
N SER A 267 3.92 2.83 12.03
CA SER A 267 3.16 3.35 10.91
C SER A 267 3.54 2.67 9.60
N GLY A 268 2.59 1.96 8.98
CA GLY A 268 2.69 1.36 7.65
C GLY A 268 1.94 2.16 6.57
N HIS A 269 1.61 1.52 5.43
CA HIS A 269 0.83 2.01 4.29
C HIS A 269 1.54 3.02 3.37
N SER A 270 2.16 4.04 3.91
CA SER A 270 2.77 5.11 3.10
C SER A 270 4.20 4.81 2.65
N HIS A 271 4.74 3.62 2.95
CA HIS A 271 6.12 3.21 2.64
C HIS A 271 7.18 4.20 3.13
N THR A 272 6.85 5.00 4.13
CA THR A 272 7.73 6.06 4.62
C THR A 272 8.92 5.47 5.40
N THR A 273 10.10 5.99 5.16
CA THR A 273 11.28 5.74 6.01
C THR A 273 11.53 6.96 6.87
N LEU A 274 11.29 6.86 8.17
CA LEU A 274 11.55 7.94 9.12
C LEU A 274 12.95 7.77 9.73
N PRO A 275 13.93 8.63 9.41
CA PRO A 275 15.29 8.52 9.98
C PRO A 275 15.35 8.82 11.48
N GLN A 276 14.30 9.42 12.03
CA GLN A 276 14.10 9.67 13.45
C GLN A 276 12.60 9.57 13.77
N PRO A 277 12.23 9.13 14.99
CA PRO A 277 10.85 9.11 15.43
C PRO A 277 10.21 10.52 15.41
N ILE A 278 8.97 10.62 14.97
CA ILE A 278 8.16 11.82 15.15
C ILE A 278 7.54 11.77 16.53
N GLN A 279 7.65 12.82 17.32
CA GLN A 279 7.00 12.91 18.63
C GLN A 279 5.80 13.87 18.57
N VAL A 280 4.63 13.38 18.94
CA VAL A 280 3.38 14.15 19.05
C VAL A 280 2.85 14.01 20.46
N GLY A 281 3.00 15.05 21.28
CA GLY A 281 2.67 14.97 22.70
C GLY A 281 3.55 13.95 23.43
N GLN A 282 2.93 12.86 23.89
CA GLN A 282 3.63 11.74 24.54
C GLN A 282 3.84 10.56 23.58
N THR A 283 3.25 10.56 22.41
CA THR A 283 3.28 9.47 21.46
C THR A 283 4.46 9.60 20.50
N TYR A 284 5.19 8.52 20.29
CA TYR A 284 6.21 8.40 19.24
C TYR A 284 5.60 7.70 18.03
N ILE A 285 5.96 8.16 16.81
CA ILE A 285 5.59 7.53 15.54
C ILE A 285 6.89 7.11 14.87
N VAL A 286 6.95 5.85 14.42
CA VAL A 286 8.10 5.25 13.74
C VAL A 286 7.65 4.55 12.46
N SER A 287 8.55 4.50 11.47
CA SER A 287 8.32 3.86 10.18
C SER A 287 9.66 3.45 9.57
N ALA A 288 9.77 2.22 9.05
CA ALA A 288 11.05 1.62 8.63
C ALA A 288 11.22 1.54 7.10
N GLY A 289 10.21 1.92 6.32
CA GLY A 289 10.18 1.72 4.87
C GLY A 289 9.68 0.31 4.51
N GLU A 290 9.50 0.07 3.22
CA GLU A 290 8.91 -1.14 2.66
C GLU A 290 9.94 -2.26 2.38
N TYR A 291 9.46 -3.47 2.03
CA TYR A 291 10.21 -4.59 1.43
C TYR A 291 11.41 -5.07 2.25
N SER A 292 11.29 -5.01 3.57
CA SER A 292 12.40 -5.35 4.49
C SER A 292 13.71 -4.60 4.23
N LYS A 293 13.67 -3.39 3.65
CA LYS A 293 14.86 -2.55 3.46
C LYS A 293 15.58 -2.23 4.78
N ASN A 294 14.80 -2.08 5.84
CA ASN A 294 15.33 -1.84 7.18
C ASN A 294 14.57 -2.68 8.22
N LEU A 295 15.28 -3.08 9.28
CA LEU A 295 14.67 -3.44 10.55
C LEU A 295 14.68 -2.21 11.45
N GLY A 296 13.50 -1.75 11.87
CA GLY A 296 13.40 -0.67 12.83
C GLY A 296 13.64 -1.18 14.26
N ARG A 297 14.34 -0.39 15.09
CA ARG A 297 14.49 -0.60 16.52
C ARG A 297 14.20 0.70 17.25
N ILE A 298 13.33 0.66 18.25
CA ILE A 298 13.10 1.76 19.18
C ILE A 298 13.25 1.26 20.61
N GLU A 299 13.94 2.01 21.45
CA GLU A 299 14.08 1.76 22.88
C GLU A 299 13.36 2.86 23.66
N LEU A 300 12.43 2.46 24.50
CA LEU A 300 11.63 3.35 25.35
C LEU A 300 11.91 3.08 26.81
N GLU A 301 12.20 4.14 27.55
CA GLU A 301 12.30 4.10 29.01
C GLU A 301 10.94 4.43 29.62
N GLN A 302 10.34 3.49 30.34
CA GLN A 302 9.12 3.73 31.10
C GLN A 302 9.46 4.29 32.48
N LYS A 303 8.94 5.48 32.77
CA LYS A 303 9.16 6.17 34.05
C LYS A 303 8.16 5.74 35.11
N ALA A 304 8.48 5.99 36.38
CA ALA A 304 7.63 5.61 37.51
C ALA A 304 6.24 6.29 37.51
N ASP A 305 6.08 7.41 36.77
CA ASP A 305 4.81 8.09 36.59
C ASP A 305 3.99 7.57 35.40
N GLY A 306 4.47 6.51 34.74
CA GLY A 306 3.84 5.90 33.56
C GLY A 306 4.18 6.60 32.24
N SER A 307 4.89 7.74 32.26
CA SER A 307 5.34 8.39 31.01
C SER A 307 6.49 7.61 30.38
N VAL A 308 6.61 7.70 29.06
CA VAL A 308 7.72 7.10 28.29
C VAL A 308 8.64 8.16 27.73
N SER A 309 9.91 7.84 27.60
CA SER A 309 10.90 8.68 26.91
C SER A 309 11.73 7.83 25.96
N LEU A 310 12.11 8.43 24.82
CA LEU A 310 13.01 7.81 23.87
C LEU A 310 14.40 7.63 24.48
N ALA A 311 14.87 6.39 24.55
CA ALA A 311 16.23 6.06 24.99
C ALA A 311 17.16 5.88 23.79
N ASP A 312 16.74 5.17 22.74
CA ASP A 312 17.48 4.97 21.49
C ASP A 312 16.56 4.67 20.32
N PHE A 313 17.07 4.91 19.11
CA PHE A 313 16.38 4.58 17.86
C PHE A 313 17.41 4.25 16.78
N ALA A 314 17.12 3.22 15.98
CA ALA A 314 17.92 2.87 14.81
C ALA A 314 17.07 2.27 13.70
N LEU A 315 17.39 2.62 12.46
CA LEU A 315 17.05 1.85 11.30
C LEU A 315 18.27 1.01 10.90
N ILE A 316 18.12 -0.29 10.88
CA ILE A 316 19.18 -1.25 10.59
C ILE A 316 19.00 -1.69 9.13
N PRO A 317 19.84 -1.23 8.19
CA PRO A 317 19.69 -1.55 6.78
C PRO A 317 19.95 -3.04 6.54
N ILE A 318 19.06 -3.65 5.77
CA ILE A 318 19.17 -5.04 5.35
C ILE A 318 19.69 -5.03 3.90
N ASN A 319 20.97 -5.31 3.74
CA ASN A 319 21.67 -5.28 2.46
C ASN A 319 22.63 -6.48 2.31
N GLU A 320 23.42 -6.53 1.24
CA GLU A 320 24.35 -7.63 0.94
C GLU A 320 25.44 -7.86 2.00
N SER A 321 25.68 -6.91 2.90
CA SER A 321 26.63 -7.10 4.00
C SER A 321 26.08 -7.98 5.13
N VAL A 322 24.74 -8.17 5.17
CA VAL A 322 24.06 -9.03 6.15
C VAL A 322 24.00 -10.45 5.59
N ALA A 323 24.59 -11.42 6.31
CA ALA A 323 24.55 -12.82 5.90
C ALA A 323 23.11 -13.38 5.95
N SER A 324 22.77 -14.28 5.01
CA SER A 324 21.51 -15.02 5.05
C SER A 324 21.46 -15.98 6.23
N ASP A 325 20.33 -16.05 6.91
CA ASP A 325 20.02 -17.09 7.90
C ASP A 325 19.66 -18.40 7.17
N PRO A 326 20.41 -19.50 7.38
CA PRO A 326 20.23 -20.71 6.57
C PRO A 326 18.90 -21.42 6.81
N GLU A 327 18.26 -21.24 7.97
CA GLU A 327 16.99 -21.87 8.28
C GLU A 327 15.84 -21.17 7.52
N ILE A 328 15.84 -19.85 7.53
CA ILE A 328 14.85 -19.05 6.77
C ILE A 328 15.12 -19.16 5.26
N GLU A 329 16.37 -19.21 4.83
CA GLU A 329 16.72 -19.42 3.41
C GLU A 329 16.14 -20.74 2.89
N ALA A 330 16.33 -21.85 3.61
CA ALA A 330 15.76 -23.15 3.24
C ALA A 330 14.21 -23.13 3.22
N MET A 331 13.58 -22.36 4.12
CA MET A 331 12.13 -22.18 4.11
C MET A 331 11.67 -21.40 2.86
N VAL A 332 12.36 -20.33 2.49
CA VAL A 332 12.09 -19.56 1.26
C VAL A 332 12.23 -20.44 0.02
N GLU A 333 13.30 -21.25 -0.09
CA GLU A 333 13.48 -22.20 -1.19
C GLU A 333 12.32 -23.20 -1.29
N SER A 334 11.84 -23.70 -0.16
CA SER A 334 10.67 -24.59 -0.12
C SER A 334 9.40 -23.89 -0.62
N PHE A 335 9.21 -22.61 -0.30
CA PHE A 335 8.09 -21.83 -0.80
C PHE A 335 8.21 -21.51 -2.29
N GLN A 336 9.42 -21.22 -2.80
CA GLN A 336 9.65 -21.06 -4.25
C GLN A 336 9.23 -22.32 -5.01
N LYS A 337 9.66 -23.49 -4.54
CA LYS A 337 9.26 -24.77 -5.15
C LYS A 337 7.74 -24.98 -5.11
N ASN A 338 7.09 -24.62 -4.01
CA ASN A 338 5.62 -24.69 -3.92
C ASN A 338 4.94 -23.81 -4.97
N VAL A 339 5.42 -22.57 -5.17
CA VAL A 339 4.91 -21.65 -6.19
C VAL A 339 5.15 -22.17 -7.60
N GLU A 340 6.33 -22.73 -7.88
CA GLU A 340 6.63 -23.32 -9.18
C GLU A 340 5.71 -24.51 -9.51
N GLU A 341 5.51 -25.41 -8.57
CA GLU A 341 4.70 -26.63 -8.76
C GLU A 341 3.19 -26.36 -8.83
N ASN A 342 2.68 -25.36 -8.08
CA ASN A 342 1.25 -25.18 -7.89
C ASN A 342 0.67 -23.92 -8.58
N TYR A 343 1.53 -23.04 -9.12
CA TYR A 343 1.09 -21.84 -9.81
C TYR A 343 1.78 -21.67 -11.19
N LEU A 344 3.11 -21.53 -11.22
CA LEU A 344 3.84 -21.25 -12.46
C LEU A 344 3.76 -22.40 -13.48
N ALA A 345 3.56 -23.63 -13.04
CA ALA A 345 3.39 -24.79 -13.92
C ALA A 345 2.21 -24.62 -14.90
N ASP A 346 1.13 -23.98 -14.48
CA ASP A 346 -0.06 -23.73 -15.31
C ASP A 346 0.26 -22.78 -16.49
N TYR A 347 1.28 -21.94 -16.33
CA TYR A 347 1.76 -20.98 -17.32
C TYR A 347 3.00 -21.47 -18.11
N GLY A 348 3.52 -22.67 -17.77
CA GLY A 348 4.73 -23.23 -18.40
C GLY A 348 5.99 -22.41 -18.13
N MET A 349 6.06 -21.72 -16.99
CA MET A 349 7.17 -20.84 -16.59
C MET A 349 7.82 -21.32 -15.28
N THR A 350 9.05 -20.86 -15.02
CA THR A 350 9.76 -21.09 -13.76
C THR A 350 10.15 -19.76 -13.12
N PHE A 351 10.39 -19.76 -11.81
CA PHE A 351 10.58 -18.56 -10.99
C PHE A 351 11.68 -17.63 -11.53
N HIS A 352 12.85 -18.18 -11.86
CA HIS A 352 14.02 -17.43 -12.33
C HIS A 352 14.25 -17.53 -13.84
N GLN A 353 13.24 -17.99 -14.61
CA GLN A 353 13.34 -18.05 -16.06
C GLN A 353 13.61 -16.67 -16.64
N VAL A 354 14.72 -16.54 -17.38
CA VAL A 354 15.04 -15.31 -18.13
C VAL A 354 14.13 -15.19 -19.34
N LEU A 355 13.45 -14.07 -19.47
CA LEU A 355 12.52 -13.75 -20.55
C LEU A 355 13.20 -12.99 -21.69
N VAL A 356 14.00 -11.97 -21.34
CA VAL A 356 14.65 -11.06 -22.30
C VAL A 356 15.85 -10.40 -21.61
N ASN A 357 16.83 -9.92 -22.39
CA ASN A 357 17.85 -9.00 -21.92
C ASN A 357 17.40 -7.57 -22.19
N ASN A 358 17.31 -6.74 -21.16
CA ASN A 358 16.93 -5.33 -21.24
C ASN A 358 18.17 -4.43 -21.23
N PRO A 359 18.55 -3.76 -22.33
CA PRO A 359 19.67 -2.83 -22.35
C PRO A 359 19.31 -1.43 -21.82
N TYR A 360 18.01 -1.14 -21.60
CA TYR A 360 17.51 0.19 -21.28
C TYR A 360 17.34 0.37 -19.77
N GLU A 361 17.27 1.64 -19.36
CA GLU A 361 16.94 2.04 -18.01
C GLU A 361 15.51 2.60 -17.99
N PHE A 362 14.62 1.92 -17.30
CA PHE A 362 13.24 2.34 -17.14
C PHE A 362 13.08 3.21 -15.89
N GLU A 363 12.03 4.03 -15.90
CA GLU A 363 11.66 4.84 -14.75
C GLU A 363 11.24 3.98 -13.56
N LYS A 364 11.44 4.51 -12.36
CA LYS A 364 10.89 3.92 -11.14
C LYS A 364 9.40 4.27 -11.01
N PRO A 365 8.60 3.43 -10.31
CA PRO A 365 7.18 3.71 -10.09
C PRO A 365 6.91 5.10 -9.50
N GLU A 366 7.75 5.60 -8.58
CA GLU A 366 7.58 6.92 -7.96
C GLU A 366 7.64 8.05 -8.98
N ALA A 367 8.43 7.91 -10.05
CA ALA A 367 8.51 8.91 -11.11
C ALA A 367 7.19 9.02 -11.89
N LEU A 368 6.43 7.90 -11.99
CA LEU A 368 5.13 7.88 -12.66
C LEU A 368 4.07 8.69 -11.90
N TYR A 369 4.28 8.97 -10.61
CA TYR A 369 3.37 9.77 -9.78
C TYR A 369 3.72 11.26 -9.73
N ASN A 370 4.92 11.66 -10.13
CA ASN A 370 5.41 13.04 -9.94
C ASN A 370 4.82 14.02 -10.93
N TYR A 371 4.63 13.62 -12.19
CA TYR A 371 4.06 14.47 -13.24
C TYR A 371 3.48 13.62 -14.38
N ALA A 372 2.49 14.16 -15.08
CA ALA A 372 1.90 13.48 -16.23
C ALA A 372 2.85 13.52 -17.43
N HIS A 373 3.20 12.36 -17.96
CA HIS A 373 4.11 12.19 -19.09
C HIS A 373 3.89 10.85 -19.80
N GLU A 374 4.52 10.66 -20.94
CA GLU A 374 4.65 9.36 -21.57
C GLU A 374 5.82 8.60 -20.92
N SER A 375 5.61 7.35 -20.54
CA SER A 375 6.63 6.48 -19.96
C SER A 375 6.91 5.28 -20.87
N THR A 376 8.18 4.98 -21.12
CA THR A 376 8.56 3.75 -21.85
C THR A 376 8.17 2.50 -21.08
N LEU A 377 8.21 2.51 -19.74
CA LEU A 377 7.72 1.42 -18.89
C LEU A 377 6.21 1.22 -19.08
N GLY A 378 5.41 2.29 -19.02
CA GLY A 378 3.98 2.24 -19.29
C GLY A 378 3.65 1.79 -20.72
N ASN A 379 4.53 2.12 -21.69
CA ASN A 379 4.39 1.65 -23.06
C ASN A 379 4.58 0.13 -23.17
N VAL A 380 5.59 -0.46 -22.48
CA VAL A 380 5.77 -1.92 -22.42
C VAL A 380 4.52 -2.61 -21.88
N PHE A 381 3.97 -2.14 -20.77
CA PHE A 381 2.78 -2.72 -20.15
C PHE A 381 1.57 -2.70 -21.09
N SER A 382 1.25 -1.51 -21.63
CA SER A 382 0.08 -1.37 -22.50
C SER A 382 0.23 -2.12 -23.83
N ASP A 383 1.42 -2.18 -24.40
CA ASP A 383 1.70 -2.96 -25.62
C ASP A 383 1.58 -4.46 -25.35
N ALA A 384 2.07 -4.93 -24.21
CA ALA A 384 1.95 -6.32 -23.79
C ALA A 384 0.48 -6.75 -23.58
N TYR A 385 -0.32 -5.91 -22.94
CA TYR A 385 -1.74 -6.18 -22.75
C TYR A 385 -2.48 -6.29 -24.09
N ARG A 386 -2.21 -5.34 -25.00
CA ARG A 386 -2.78 -5.37 -26.33
C ARG A 386 -2.40 -6.64 -27.10
N TRP A 387 -1.10 -6.95 -27.15
CA TRP A 387 -0.59 -8.13 -27.84
C TRP A 387 -1.17 -9.44 -27.29
N ALA A 388 -1.18 -9.61 -25.97
CA ALA A 388 -1.70 -10.81 -25.33
C ALA A 388 -3.21 -10.97 -25.57
N ALA A 389 -3.95 -9.87 -25.48
CA ALA A 389 -5.39 -9.87 -25.77
C ALA A 389 -5.70 -10.20 -27.24
N GLU A 390 -4.97 -9.59 -28.20
CA GLU A 390 -5.14 -9.90 -29.64
C GLU A 390 -4.86 -11.38 -29.92
N LYS A 391 -3.84 -11.94 -29.28
CA LYS A 391 -3.49 -13.37 -29.41
C LYS A 391 -4.58 -14.28 -28.84
N ALA A 392 -5.12 -13.94 -27.65
CA ALA A 392 -6.14 -14.75 -26.97
C ALA A 392 -7.50 -14.65 -27.64
N LEU A 393 -7.93 -13.43 -28.04
CA LEU A 393 -9.23 -13.17 -28.65
C LEU A 393 -9.28 -13.56 -30.13
N GLY A 394 -8.14 -13.65 -30.82
CA GLY A 394 -8.06 -13.96 -32.25
C GLY A 394 -8.55 -12.83 -33.18
N HIS A 395 -8.66 -11.61 -32.67
CA HIS A 395 -9.04 -10.41 -33.43
C HIS A 395 -8.29 -9.18 -32.94
N PRO A 396 -8.18 -8.10 -33.75
CA PRO A 396 -7.53 -6.87 -33.33
C PRO A 396 -8.21 -6.20 -32.14
N VAL A 397 -7.39 -5.60 -31.28
CA VAL A 397 -7.79 -4.73 -30.16
C VAL A 397 -7.51 -3.28 -30.54
N ASP A 398 -8.49 -2.39 -30.40
CA ASP A 398 -8.33 -0.98 -30.78
C ASP A 398 -7.44 -0.23 -29.77
N LEU A 399 -7.61 -0.50 -28.47
CA LEU A 399 -6.91 0.19 -27.40
C LEU A 399 -6.64 -0.74 -26.21
N ALA A 400 -5.44 -0.67 -25.65
CA ALA A 400 -5.16 -1.22 -24.34
C ALA A 400 -4.71 -0.08 -23.42
N LEU A 401 -5.17 -0.10 -22.16
CA LEU A 401 -4.85 0.90 -21.14
C LEU A 401 -4.26 0.21 -19.90
N THR A 402 -3.29 0.86 -19.28
CA THR A 402 -2.81 0.54 -17.95
C THR A 402 -2.67 1.82 -17.13
N ALA A 403 -2.84 1.74 -15.81
CA ALA A 403 -2.68 2.88 -14.92
C ALA A 403 -1.33 2.83 -14.20
N SER A 404 -0.75 3.99 -13.88
CA SER A 404 0.48 4.05 -13.09
C SER A 404 0.38 3.30 -11.76
N GLY A 405 -0.81 3.29 -11.15
CA GLY A 405 -1.06 2.62 -9.87
C GLY A 405 -0.88 1.10 -9.88
N VAL A 406 -0.95 0.45 -11.04
CA VAL A 406 -0.72 -1.01 -11.14
C VAL A 406 0.75 -1.36 -11.38
N VAL A 407 1.60 -0.39 -11.67
CA VAL A 407 3.04 -0.58 -11.84
C VAL A 407 3.70 -0.51 -10.46
N ARG A 408 4.16 -1.65 -9.96
CA ARG A 408 4.69 -1.78 -8.58
C ARG A 408 6.20 -1.71 -8.51
N GLU A 409 6.89 -2.20 -9.53
CA GLU A 409 8.34 -2.11 -9.67
C GLU A 409 8.74 -1.79 -11.12
N THR A 410 9.98 -1.37 -11.30
CA THR A 410 10.56 -1.16 -12.63
C THR A 410 11.01 -2.48 -13.24
N ILE A 411 11.13 -2.55 -14.57
CA ILE A 411 11.77 -3.68 -15.25
C ILE A 411 13.29 -3.46 -15.19
N PRO A 412 14.06 -4.34 -14.55
CA PRO A 412 15.49 -4.15 -14.34
C PRO A 412 16.27 -4.16 -15.64
N LYS A 413 17.44 -3.49 -15.63
CA LYS A 413 18.42 -3.57 -16.71
C LYS A 413 19.18 -4.91 -16.64
N GLY A 414 19.48 -5.50 -17.78
CA GLY A 414 20.12 -6.82 -17.88
C GLY A 414 19.12 -7.94 -18.10
N ASN A 415 19.38 -9.11 -17.53
CA ASN A 415 18.46 -10.25 -17.65
C ASN A 415 17.20 -10.00 -16.82
N VAL A 416 16.07 -10.01 -17.51
CA VAL A 416 14.73 -9.86 -16.91
C VAL A 416 14.11 -11.23 -16.72
N THR A 417 13.71 -11.56 -15.50
CA THR A 417 13.14 -12.86 -15.14
C THR A 417 11.62 -12.80 -15.01
N VAL A 418 11.00 -13.98 -14.90
CA VAL A 418 9.56 -14.11 -14.58
C VAL A 418 9.25 -13.43 -13.25
N SER A 419 10.10 -13.60 -12.23
CA SER A 419 9.93 -12.95 -10.93
C SER A 419 9.97 -11.43 -11.01
N ASP A 420 10.88 -10.85 -11.81
CA ASP A 420 10.95 -9.40 -11.98
C ASP A 420 9.67 -8.83 -12.60
N ILE A 421 9.13 -9.51 -13.61
CA ILE A 421 7.88 -9.07 -14.25
C ILE A 421 6.69 -9.26 -13.34
N PHE A 422 6.65 -10.33 -12.56
CA PHE A 422 5.61 -10.51 -11.57
C PHE A 422 5.63 -9.39 -10.53
N ASN A 423 6.80 -9.06 -9.99
CA ASN A 423 6.95 -7.96 -9.02
C ASN A 423 6.50 -6.62 -9.62
N ALA A 424 6.83 -6.36 -10.89
CA ALA A 424 6.43 -5.14 -11.59
C ALA A 424 4.90 -5.04 -11.79
N ALA A 425 4.19 -6.16 -11.91
CA ALA A 425 2.76 -6.27 -12.19
C ALA A 425 2.03 -7.15 -11.16
N SER A 426 2.41 -7.06 -9.89
CA SER A 426 1.89 -7.92 -8.80
C SER A 426 0.51 -7.52 -8.29
N LEU A 427 0.04 -6.32 -8.59
CA LEU A 427 -1.26 -5.84 -8.14
C LEU A 427 -2.40 -6.62 -8.82
N GLY A 428 -3.36 -7.08 -8.03
CA GLY A 428 -4.54 -7.79 -8.54
C GLY A 428 -4.30 -9.24 -8.97
N VAL A 429 -3.17 -9.85 -8.63
CA VAL A 429 -2.84 -11.24 -9.01
C VAL A 429 -3.69 -12.29 -8.27
N GLY A 430 -4.47 -11.92 -7.29
CA GLY A 430 -5.41 -12.79 -6.60
C GLY A 430 -6.35 -13.53 -7.55
N THR A 431 -7.62 -13.44 -7.32
CA THR A 431 -8.64 -13.88 -8.28
C THR A 431 -8.84 -12.89 -9.43
N GLU A 432 -8.11 -11.76 -9.46
CA GLU A 432 -8.48 -10.55 -10.17
C GLU A 432 -7.36 -9.88 -10.98
N GLY A 433 -6.21 -10.47 -11.10
CA GLY A 433 -5.12 -9.93 -11.94
C GLY A 433 -5.26 -10.27 -13.43
N GLU A 434 -6.47 -10.48 -13.91
CA GLU A 434 -6.77 -10.84 -15.28
C GLU A 434 -6.95 -9.59 -16.17
N LEU A 435 -6.68 -9.76 -17.46
CA LEU A 435 -7.12 -8.82 -18.47
C LEU A 435 -8.60 -9.02 -18.76
N VAL A 436 -9.31 -7.91 -18.87
CA VAL A 436 -10.72 -7.88 -19.28
C VAL A 436 -10.89 -7.12 -20.58
N CYS A 437 -11.88 -7.49 -21.37
CA CYS A 437 -12.23 -6.84 -22.63
C CYS A 437 -13.64 -6.27 -22.57
N ALA A 438 -13.76 -4.99 -22.92
CA ALA A 438 -15.05 -4.35 -23.09
C ALA A 438 -15.05 -3.51 -24.39
N TRP A 439 -16.23 -3.19 -24.86
CA TRP A 439 -16.42 -2.27 -25.98
C TRP A 439 -16.84 -0.90 -25.47
N LEU A 440 -16.18 0.15 -25.96
CA LEU A 440 -16.51 1.53 -25.65
C LEU A 440 -16.97 2.25 -26.94
N THR A 441 -17.93 3.16 -26.80
CA THR A 441 -18.18 4.12 -27.89
C THR A 441 -16.98 5.07 -28.03
N GLY A 442 -16.80 5.69 -29.19
CA GLY A 442 -15.71 6.66 -29.33
C GLY A 442 -15.84 7.85 -28.38
N ALA A 443 -17.05 8.21 -28.00
CA ALA A 443 -17.30 9.22 -26.96
C ALA A 443 -16.81 8.75 -25.58
N ASP A 444 -17.10 7.49 -25.18
CA ASP A 444 -16.61 6.89 -23.95
C ASP A 444 -15.08 6.73 -23.97
N LEU A 445 -14.50 6.39 -25.13
CA LEU A 445 -13.05 6.26 -25.29
C LEU A 445 -12.34 7.60 -25.09
N LYS A 446 -12.86 8.70 -25.64
CA LYS A 446 -12.34 10.05 -25.40
C LYS A 446 -12.49 10.45 -23.93
N CYS A 447 -13.58 10.03 -23.28
CA CYS A 447 -13.78 10.22 -21.84
C CYS A 447 -12.72 9.46 -21.03
N ALA A 448 -12.37 8.22 -21.39
CA ALA A 448 -11.31 7.45 -20.73
C ALA A 448 -9.95 8.16 -20.84
N LEU A 449 -9.60 8.72 -22.00
CA LEU A 449 -8.37 9.52 -22.15
C LEU A 449 -8.41 10.82 -21.33
N GLU A 450 -9.61 11.42 -21.15
CA GLU A 450 -9.76 12.60 -20.28
C GLU A 450 -9.58 12.26 -18.79
N VAL A 451 -9.79 11.01 -18.36
CA VAL A 451 -9.46 10.56 -17.00
C VAL A 451 -7.98 10.79 -16.71
N ASP A 452 -7.07 10.39 -17.61
CA ASP A 452 -5.64 10.65 -17.47
C ASP A 452 -5.33 12.13 -17.25
N ALA A 453 -5.90 12.99 -18.08
CA ALA A 453 -5.62 14.43 -18.04
C ALA A 453 -6.24 15.15 -16.84
N SER A 454 -7.39 14.72 -16.36
CA SER A 454 -8.22 15.47 -15.41
C SER A 454 -8.31 14.84 -14.01
N VAL A 455 -8.21 13.50 -13.90
CA VAL A 455 -8.24 12.79 -12.61
C VAL A 455 -6.85 12.65 -12.03
N TYR A 456 -5.81 12.45 -12.84
CA TYR A 456 -4.43 12.34 -12.39
C TYR A 456 -4.02 13.42 -11.37
N PRO A 457 -4.30 14.73 -11.54
CA PRO A 457 -3.90 15.73 -10.54
C PRO A 457 -4.57 15.58 -9.17
N LEU A 458 -5.66 14.80 -9.09
CA LEU A 458 -6.42 14.53 -7.87
C LEU A 458 -6.05 13.16 -7.28
N MET A 459 -5.66 12.23 -8.15
CA MET A 459 -5.30 10.84 -7.84
C MET A 459 -4.13 10.44 -8.73
N HIS A 460 -2.91 10.53 -8.23
CA HIS A 460 -1.68 10.33 -9.03
C HIS A 460 -1.60 8.91 -9.62
N ALA A 461 -2.13 7.92 -8.92
CA ALA A 461 -2.21 6.53 -9.40
C ALA A 461 -3.13 6.34 -10.64
N ALA A 462 -3.92 7.36 -11.01
CA ALA A 462 -4.80 7.34 -12.18
C ALA A 462 -4.16 7.85 -13.47
N GLN A 463 -2.83 8.11 -13.51
CA GLN A 463 -2.13 8.36 -14.76
C GLN A 463 -2.23 7.14 -15.68
N LEU A 464 -2.64 7.34 -16.93
CA LEU A 464 -2.82 6.25 -17.88
C LEU A 464 -1.70 6.20 -18.92
N PHE A 465 -1.38 4.97 -19.32
CA PHE A 465 -0.54 4.65 -20.47
C PHE A 465 -1.36 3.84 -21.46
N CYS A 466 -1.13 4.03 -22.75
CA CYS A 466 -1.97 3.41 -23.77
C CYS A 466 -1.17 2.78 -24.91
N SER A 467 -1.72 1.71 -25.47
CA SER A 467 -1.34 1.15 -26.76
C SER A 467 -2.54 1.24 -27.70
N GLY A 468 -2.33 1.79 -28.90
CA GLY A 468 -3.39 1.94 -29.91
C GLY A 468 -4.00 3.33 -30.03
N ALA A 469 -3.53 4.31 -29.24
CA ALA A 469 -3.94 5.71 -29.40
C ALA A 469 -2.72 6.65 -29.38
N GLU A 470 -2.92 7.82 -30.01
CA GLU A 470 -2.05 9.00 -29.89
C GLU A 470 -2.92 10.16 -29.44
N TYR A 471 -2.53 10.82 -28.33
CA TYR A 471 -3.30 11.92 -27.78
C TYR A 471 -2.41 12.98 -27.13
N SER A 472 -2.96 14.19 -27.02
CA SER A 472 -2.32 15.27 -26.29
C SER A 472 -3.28 15.98 -25.37
N PHE A 473 -2.73 16.57 -24.31
CA PHE A 473 -3.50 17.43 -23.44
C PHE A 473 -2.69 18.61 -22.91
N ASN A 474 -3.40 19.73 -22.70
CA ASN A 474 -2.86 20.95 -22.14
C ASN A 474 -3.24 21.06 -20.65
N THR A 475 -2.26 21.05 -19.77
CA THR A 475 -2.46 21.09 -18.31
C THR A 475 -3.20 22.35 -17.84
N ASN A 476 -3.13 23.45 -18.58
CA ASN A 476 -3.78 24.73 -18.27
C ASN A 476 -5.25 24.80 -18.71
N ARG A 477 -5.76 23.81 -19.42
CA ARG A 477 -7.17 23.77 -19.79
C ARG A 477 -8.05 23.45 -18.58
N MET A 478 -9.32 23.74 -18.73
CA MET A 478 -10.32 23.43 -17.71
C MET A 478 -10.37 21.92 -17.45
N ILE A 479 -10.53 21.53 -16.20
CA ILE A 479 -10.77 20.14 -15.79
C ILE A 479 -11.96 19.55 -16.57
N PHE A 480 -11.88 18.29 -16.96
CA PHE A 480 -12.79 17.56 -17.84
C PHE A 480 -12.84 18.08 -19.30
N ASN A 481 -11.83 18.83 -19.70
CA ASN A 481 -11.63 19.29 -21.07
C ASN A 481 -10.14 19.58 -21.36
N LYS A 482 -9.24 18.81 -20.77
CA LYS A 482 -7.79 19.01 -20.95
C LYS A 482 -7.28 18.36 -22.23
N VAL A 483 -7.84 17.22 -22.65
CA VAL A 483 -7.49 16.57 -23.91
C VAL A 483 -7.95 17.44 -25.08
N ASP A 484 -7.02 17.76 -25.97
CA ASP A 484 -7.27 18.62 -27.14
C ASP A 484 -7.05 17.91 -28.47
N TYR A 485 -6.43 16.74 -28.45
CA TYR A 485 -6.19 15.87 -29.60
C TYR A 485 -6.24 14.41 -29.16
N ALA A 486 -6.93 13.55 -29.94
CA ALA A 486 -6.94 12.12 -29.76
C ALA A 486 -7.28 11.40 -31.08
N MET A 487 -6.43 10.45 -31.47
CA MET A 487 -6.60 9.60 -32.66
C MET A 487 -6.28 8.15 -32.29
N LEU A 488 -6.86 7.20 -32.98
CA LEU A 488 -6.39 5.81 -32.93
C LEU A 488 -5.10 5.67 -33.75
N ARG A 489 -4.13 4.95 -33.19
CA ARG A 489 -2.88 4.60 -33.86
C ARG A 489 -2.91 3.13 -34.24
N ARG A 490 -3.01 2.87 -35.52
CA ARG A 490 -3.05 1.52 -36.06
C ARG A 490 -1.66 0.86 -36.06
N PRO A 491 -1.53 -0.49 -36.13
CA PRO A 491 -0.26 -1.17 -36.12
C PRO A 491 0.71 -0.75 -37.25
N ASP A 492 0.20 -0.27 -38.37
CA ASP A 492 0.98 0.27 -39.49
C ASP A 492 1.41 1.72 -39.30
N GLY A 493 1.12 2.33 -38.14
CA GLY A 493 1.42 3.71 -37.80
C GLY A 493 0.41 4.73 -38.34
N THR A 494 -0.63 4.31 -39.06
CA THR A 494 -1.67 5.25 -39.54
C THR A 494 -2.55 5.75 -38.39
N LEU A 495 -2.96 7.03 -38.50
CA LEU A 495 -3.84 7.66 -37.54
C LEU A 495 -5.26 7.71 -38.06
N GLU A 496 -6.20 7.19 -37.28
CA GLU A 496 -7.64 7.17 -37.60
C GLU A 496 -8.42 8.02 -36.59
N ALA A 497 -9.33 8.86 -37.09
CA ALA A 497 -10.16 9.68 -36.21
C ALA A 497 -11.16 8.82 -35.42
N ILE A 498 -11.24 9.07 -34.09
CA ILE A 498 -12.21 8.42 -33.22
C ILE A 498 -13.61 8.96 -33.52
N GLN A 499 -14.52 8.08 -33.97
CA GLN A 499 -15.92 8.40 -34.27
C GLN A 499 -16.78 8.14 -33.05
N ASP A 500 -17.53 9.12 -32.58
CA ASP A 500 -18.26 9.09 -31.30
C ASP A 500 -19.21 7.89 -31.15
N ASP A 501 -19.91 7.52 -32.20
CA ASP A 501 -20.91 6.45 -32.16
C ASP A 501 -20.38 5.05 -32.52
N LYS A 502 -19.12 4.94 -32.97
CA LYS A 502 -18.48 3.66 -33.30
C LYS A 502 -18.03 2.95 -32.03
N LEU A 503 -18.19 1.63 -32.01
CA LEU A 503 -17.64 0.77 -30.93
C LEU A 503 -16.19 0.41 -31.21
N TYR A 504 -15.40 0.43 -30.14
CA TYR A 504 -13.98 0.09 -30.12
C TYR A 504 -13.70 -0.94 -29.03
N CYS A 505 -12.94 -1.97 -29.37
CA CYS A 505 -12.51 -3.00 -28.42
C CYS A 505 -11.39 -2.45 -27.54
N VAL A 506 -11.62 -2.42 -26.22
CA VAL A 506 -10.69 -1.88 -25.22
C VAL A 506 -10.34 -2.96 -24.21
N VAL A 507 -9.04 -3.06 -23.89
CA VAL A 507 -8.51 -4.01 -22.92
C VAL A 507 -7.87 -3.26 -21.77
N VAL A 508 -8.16 -3.71 -20.54
CA VAL A 508 -7.61 -3.17 -19.29
C VAL A 508 -7.35 -4.31 -18.30
N GLY A 509 -6.54 -4.06 -17.28
CA GLY A 509 -6.44 -4.96 -16.13
C GLY A 509 -7.73 -4.91 -15.28
N MET A 510 -8.04 -6.01 -14.62
CA MET A 510 -9.24 -6.16 -13.78
C MET A 510 -9.33 -5.09 -12.69
N TYR A 511 -8.22 -4.80 -12.01
CA TYR A 511 -8.19 -3.76 -10.97
C TYR A 511 -8.61 -2.39 -11.52
N MET A 512 -8.11 -2.04 -12.71
CA MET A 512 -8.48 -0.78 -13.37
C MET A 512 -9.97 -0.76 -13.74
N ALA A 513 -10.54 -1.88 -14.17
CA ALA A 513 -11.98 -2.01 -14.46
C ALA A 513 -12.84 -1.77 -13.20
N GLN A 514 -12.43 -2.29 -12.05
CA GLN A 514 -13.11 -2.09 -10.77
C GLN A 514 -13.08 -0.62 -10.31
N MET A 515 -12.02 0.13 -10.64
CA MET A 515 -11.87 1.54 -10.26
C MET A 515 -12.76 2.50 -11.07
N LEU A 516 -13.48 2.05 -12.11
CA LEU A 516 -14.38 2.90 -12.90
C LEU A 516 -15.46 3.58 -12.04
N GLY A 517 -15.99 2.89 -11.04
CA GLY A 517 -16.93 3.45 -10.07
C GLY A 517 -16.33 4.61 -9.28
N SER A 518 -15.12 4.45 -8.77
CA SER A 518 -14.40 5.50 -8.04
C SER A 518 -14.13 6.73 -8.90
N VAL A 519 -13.75 6.55 -10.16
CA VAL A 519 -13.55 7.65 -11.12
C VAL A 519 -14.85 8.42 -11.36
N ARG A 520 -15.97 7.72 -11.54
CA ARG A 520 -17.29 8.32 -11.69
C ARG A 520 -17.65 9.16 -10.46
N ASP A 521 -17.43 8.64 -9.26
CA ASP A 521 -17.77 9.32 -8.00
C ASP A 521 -16.88 10.54 -7.75
N LEU A 522 -15.56 10.44 -7.97
CA LEU A 522 -14.62 11.56 -7.91
C LEU A 522 -14.98 12.68 -8.89
N SER A 523 -15.36 12.32 -10.11
CA SER A 523 -15.80 13.29 -11.13
C SER A 523 -17.24 13.76 -10.96
N LYS A 524 -17.97 13.27 -9.96
CA LYS A 524 -19.41 13.50 -9.73
C LYS A 524 -20.24 13.20 -10.97
N GLY A 525 -19.90 12.12 -11.67
CA GLY A 525 -20.56 11.66 -12.87
C GLY A 525 -20.23 12.43 -14.16
N MET A 526 -19.27 13.38 -14.12
CA MET A 526 -18.86 14.12 -15.32
C MET A 526 -17.96 13.31 -16.25
N LEU A 527 -17.17 12.38 -15.69
CA LEU A 527 -16.44 11.35 -16.42
C LEU A 527 -17.09 10.01 -16.10
N SER A 528 -17.87 9.48 -17.02
CA SER A 528 -18.52 8.19 -16.90
C SER A 528 -18.38 7.46 -18.21
N THR A 529 -17.63 6.37 -18.21
CA THR A 529 -17.56 5.42 -19.32
C THR A 529 -18.56 4.30 -19.06
N VAL A 530 -19.25 3.87 -20.10
CA VAL A 530 -20.21 2.76 -20.03
C VAL A 530 -19.64 1.58 -20.81
N PRO A 531 -19.06 0.57 -20.11
CA PRO A 531 -18.62 -0.66 -20.76
C PRO A 531 -19.78 -1.35 -21.46
N ARG A 532 -19.52 -1.94 -22.62
CA ARG A 532 -20.51 -2.61 -23.46
C ARG A 532 -19.99 -3.97 -23.92
N ASP A 533 -20.90 -4.86 -24.29
CA ASP A 533 -20.57 -6.07 -25.02
C ASP A 533 -20.26 -5.77 -26.52
N ALA A 534 -19.85 -6.77 -27.26
CA ALA A 534 -19.54 -6.63 -28.69
C ALA A 534 -20.78 -6.23 -29.55
N GLN A 535 -21.99 -6.38 -29.03
CA GLN A 535 -23.24 -5.99 -29.65
C GLN A 535 -23.66 -4.56 -29.29
N GLY A 536 -22.93 -3.91 -28.37
CA GLY A 536 -23.17 -2.54 -27.92
C GLY A 536 -24.15 -2.42 -26.76
N ASN A 537 -24.55 -3.53 -26.13
CA ASN A 537 -25.39 -3.48 -24.94
C ASN A 537 -24.55 -3.06 -23.73
N PRO A 538 -25.03 -2.16 -22.85
CA PRO A 538 -24.33 -1.81 -21.61
C PRO A 538 -24.11 -3.03 -20.73
N MET A 539 -22.92 -3.16 -20.18
CA MET A 539 -22.54 -4.18 -19.19
C MET A 539 -22.61 -3.57 -17.79
N GLY A 540 -23.13 -4.32 -16.84
CA GLY A 540 -23.02 -4.00 -15.43
C GLY A 540 -21.63 -4.36 -14.87
N ASP A 541 -21.35 -3.92 -13.64
CA ASP A 541 -20.06 -4.16 -13.00
C ASP A 541 -19.73 -5.67 -12.93
N GLN A 542 -20.71 -6.51 -12.60
CA GLN A 542 -20.55 -7.96 -12.54
C GLN A 542 -20.23 -8.57 -13.92
N GLU A 543 -20.93 -8.14 -14.96
CA GLU A 543 -20.72 -8.63 -16.33
C GLU A 543 -19.35 -8.21 -16.87
N LEU A 544 -18.87 -7.01 -16.48
CA LEU A 544 -17.52 -6.56 -16.79
C LEU A 544 -16.46 -7.44 -16.12
N LEU A 545 -16.64 -7.75 -14.84
CA LEU A 545 -15.74 -8.64 -14.10
C LEU A 545 -15.73 -10.07 -14.67
N GLU A 546 -16.82 -10.51 -15.27
CA GLU A 546 -16.93 -11.83 -15.94
C GLU A 546 -16.33 -11.82 -17.36
N SER A 547 -16.02 -10.64 -17.94
CA SER A 547 -15.43 -10.48 -19.28
C SER A 547 -13.91 -10.74 -19.34
N VAL A 548 -13.44 -11.68 -18.51
CA VAL A 548 -12.04 -12.09 -18.43
C VAL A 548 -11.59 -12.70 -19.76
N ILE A 549 -10.45 -12.21 -20.27
CA ILE A 549 -9.80 -12.76 -21.45
C ILE A 549 -9.17 -14.10 -21.09
N ARG A 550 -9.44 -15.13 -21.90
CA ARG A 550 -8.88 -16.48 -21.74
C ARG A 550 -8.12 -16.88 -22.98
N ASP A 551 -7.02 -17.62 -22.77
CA ASP A 551 -6.24 -18.19 -23.86
C ASP A 551 -7.00 -19.37 -24.53
N GLU A 552 -6.37 -19.99 -25.53
CA GLU A 552 -6.91 -21.13 -26.29
C GLU A 552 -7.17 -22.38 -25.41
N ASN A 553 -6.56 -22.46 -24.23
CA ASN A 553 -6.73 -23.55 -23.24
C ASN A 553 -7.79 -23.20 -22.18
N GLY A 554 -8.38 -22.00 -22.25
CA GLY A 554 -9.33 -21.50 -21.28
C GLY A 554 -8.70 -20.92 -20.01
N VAL A 555 -7.36 -20.76 -19.97
CA VAL A 555 -6.63 -20.16 -18.85
C VAL A 555 -6.79 -18.64 -18.90
N PRO A 556 -7.14 -17.98 -17.77
CA PRO A 556 -7.21 -16.53 -17.72
C PRO A 556 -5.86 -15.87 -18.06
N VAL A 557 -5.89 -14.84 -18.90
CA VAL A 557 -4.70 -14.06 -19.24
C VAL A 557 -4.45 -13.07 -18.11
N LYS A 558 -3.46 -13.36 -17.28
CA LYS A 558 -3.02 -12.49 -16.17
C LYS A 558 -2.17 -11.33 -16.70
N GLU A 559 -2.21 -10.18 -16.03
CA GLU A 559 -1.43 -8.98 -16.39
C GLU A 559 0.07 -9.29 -16.46
N TRP A 560 0.63 -9.90 -15.41
CA TRP A 560 2.04 -10.29 -15.39
C TRP A 560 2.38 -11.29 -16.49
N TYR A 561 1.50 -12.27 -16.76
CA TYR A 561 1.71 -13.29 -17.79
C TYR A 561 1.66 -12.71 -19.21
N ALA A 562 0.79 -11.70 -19.42
CA ALA A 562 0.76 -10.95 -20.67
C ALA A 562 2.10 -10.26 -20.93
N ILE A 563 2.68 -9.59 -19.92
CA ILE A 563 3.96 -8.90 -20.03
C ILE A 563 5.10 -9.93 -20.21
N ALA A 564 5.14 -10.96 -19.37
CA ALA A 564 6.18 -12.01 -19.45
C ALA A 564 6.19 -12.70 -20.82
N SER A 565 5.01 -13.09 -21.33
CA SER A 565 4.88 -13.73 -22.65
C SER A 565 5.26 -12.78 -23.79
N TYR A 566 4.91 -11.49 -23.66
CA TYR A 566 5.26 -10.47 -24.63
C TYR A 566 6.78 -10.23 -24.69
N LEU A 567 7.45 -10.19 -23.55
CA LEU A 567 8.91 -10.05 -23.50
C LEU A 567 9.62 -11.31 -24.01
N GLN A 568 9.12 -12.49 -23.63
CA GLN A 568 9.67 -13.76 -24.07
C GLN A 568 9.63 -13.91 -25.61
N GLN A 569 8.59 -13.44 -26.26
CA GLN A 569 8.46 -13.55 -27.73
C GLN A 569 9.44 -12.65 -28.49
N MET A 570 10.05 -11.63 -27.86
CA MET A 570 11.09 -10.80 -28.49
C MET A 570 12.38 -11.58 -28.78
N GLY A 571 12.61 -12.70 -28.07
CA GLY A 571 13.63 -13.69 -28.44
C GLY A 571 15.08 -13.24 -28.22
N GLY A 572 15.39 -12.67 -27.06
CA GLY A 572 16.78 -12.40 -26.63
C GLY A 572 17.00 -10.98 -26.10
N GLU A 573 16.86 -9.94 -26.91
CA GLU A 573 17.04 -8.54 -26.49
C GLU A 573 15.74 -7.76 -26.66
N MET A 574 15.47 -6.85 -25.71
CA MET A 574 14.28 -6.01 -25.73
C MET A 574 14.29 -5.07 -26.94
N ASP A 575 13.14 -4.94 -27.60
CA ASP A 575 12.96 -4.13 -28.80
C ASP A 575 13.43 -2.68 -28.62
N ALA A 576 14.13 -2.16 -29.64
CA ALA A 576 14.67 -0.80 -29.66
C ALA A 576 13.61 0.31 -29.56
N GLN A 577 12.33 0.01 -29.82
CA GLN A 577 11.24 0.97 -29.64
C GLN A 577 11.08 1.44 -28.19
N TYR A 578 11.56 0.67 -27.20
CA TYR A 578 11.51 1.02 -25.79
C TYR A 578 12.72 1.81 -25.27
N ALA A 579 13.69 2.12 -26.16
CA ALA A 579 14.82 2.99 -25.83
C ALA A 579 14.40 4.44 -25.50
N GLN A 580 13.27 4.88 -26.05
CA GLN A 580 12.71 6.22 -25.87
C GLN A 580 11.20 6.23 -26.13
N THR A 581 10.50 7.25 -25.63
CA THR A 581 9.08 7.46 -25.91
C THR A 581 8.83 7.71 -27.40
N ASP A 582 7.65 7.35 -27.92
CA ASP A 582 7.31 7.40 -29.33
C ASP A 582 6.22 8.43 -29.67
N GLY A 583 5.84 9.27 -28.70
CA GLY A 583 4.91 10.38 -28.88
C GLY A 583 3.42 10.00 -28.81
N ARG A 584 3.10 8.81 -28.29
CA ARG A 584 1.70 8.38 -28.12
C ARG A 584 0.93 9.19 -27.06
N LYS A 585 1.64 9.84 -26.13
CA LYS A 585 1.09 10.75 -25.13
C LYS A 585 1.91 12.03 -25.05
N VAL A 586 1.32 13.18 -25.42
CA VAL A 586 2.00 14.47 -25.38
C VAL A 586 1.35 15.37 -24.33
N VAL A 587 2.12 15.71 -23.29
CA VAL A 587 1.67 16.60 -22.21
C VAL A 587 2.35 17.96 -22.36
N TYR A 588 1.58 19.04 -22.40
CA TYR A 588 2.12 20.38 -22.54
C TYR A 588 1.35 21.40 -21.71
N SER A 589 1.93 22.60 -21.57
CA SER A 589 1.35 23.71 -20.84
C SER A 589 1.33 24.96 -21.73
N SER A 590 0.14 25.46 -22.08
CA SER A 590 -0.05 26.65 -22.90
C SER A 590 -1.18 27.53 -22.38
N TRP A 591 -0.93 28.83 -22.29
CA TRP A 591 -1.96 29.85 -22.02
C TRP A 591 -2.46 30.53 -23.30
N ASN A 592 -2.03 30.08 -24.49
CA ASN A 592 -2.54 30.62 -25.75
C ASN A 592 -4.06 30.35 -25.85
N PRO A 593 -4.90 31.37 -26.07
CA PRO A 593 -6.34 31.20 -26.18
C PRO A 593 -6.77 30.20 -27.24
N ALA A 594 -6.05 30.04 -28.35
CA ALA A 594 -6.33 29.05 -29.37
C ALA A 594 -6.15 27.64 -28.85
N ASP A 595 -5.11 27.38 -28.02
CA ASP A 595 -4.87 26.07 -27.41
C ASP A 595 -5.86 25.78 -26.28
N LEU A 596 -6.23 26.82 -25.50
CA LEU A 596 -7.22 26.68 -24.42
C LEU A 596 -8.61 26.33 -24.93
N LEU A 597 -8.98 26.76 -26.15
CA LEU A 597 -10.31 26.59 -26.73
C LEU A 597 -10.35 25.56 -27.86
N ARG A 598 -9.23 24.93 -28.20
CA ARG A 598 -9.21 23.86 -29.21
C ARG A 598 -10.13 22.71 -28.78
N ASN A 599 -11.09 22.33 -29.64
CA ASN A 599 -12.06 21.26 -29.35
C ASN A 599 -12.74 21.42 -27.98
N ALA A 600 -13.07 22.66 -27.57
CA ALA A 600 -13.71 22.94 -26.29
C ALA A 600 -15.06 22.26 -26.18
N ASN A 601 -15.28 21.50 -25.11
CA ASN A 601 -16.52 20.81 -24.83
C ASN A 601 -17.58 21.73 -24.18
N VAL A 602 -18.79 21.20 -23.98
CA VAL A 602 -19.92 21.95 -23.42
C VAL A 602 -19.60 22.52 -22.02
N PHE A 603 -18.82 21.81 -21.19
CA PHE A 603 -18.46 22.26 -19.84
C PHE A 603 -17.60 23.53 -19.87
N THR A 604 -16.66 23.63 -20.82
CA THR A 604 -15.85 24.84 -21.03
C THR A 604 -16.73 26.04 -21.40
N TRP A 605 -17.67 25.85 -22.33
CA TRP A 605 -18.58 26.92 -22.72
C TRP A 605 -19.52 27.36 -21.61
N ILE A 606 -20.04 26.44 -20.78
CA ILE A 606 -20.84 26.76 -19.61
C ILE A 606 -20.03 27.54 -18.59
N ALA A 607 -18.79 27.11 -18.30
CA ALA A 607 -17.90 27.82 -17.37
C ALA A 607 -17.58 29.24 -17.86
N MET A 608 -17.27 29.41 -19.15
CA MET A 608 -17.02 30.71 -19.74
C MET A 608 -18.25 31.63 -19.65
N ALA A 609 -19.43 31.11 -19.95
CA ALA A 609 -20.69 31.85 -19.82
C ALA A 609 -20.96 32.27 -18.36
N ALA A 610 -20.70 31.39 -17.40
CA ALA A 610 -20.83 31.69 -15.97
C ALA A 610 -19.86 32.80 -15.52
N VAL A 611 -18.58 32.72 -15.93
CA VAL A 611 -17.57 33.77 -15.64
C VAL A 611 -17.97 35.10 -16.25
N LEU A 612 -18.43 35.11 -17.49
CA LEU A 612 -18.91 36.33 -18.17
C LEU A 612 -20.10 36.94 -17.41
N LEU A 613 -21.05 36.12 -16.99
CA LEU A 613 -22.21 36.56 -16.18
C LEU A 613 -21.76 37.19 -14.86
N LEU A 614 -20.79 36.56 -14.17
CA LEU A 614 -20.25 37.10 -12.91
C LEU A 614 -19.55 38.46 -13.12
N ILE A 615 -18.80 38.61 -14.21
CA ILE A 615 -18.17 39.89 -14.58
C ILE A 615 -19.22 40.97 -14.84
N LEU A 616 -20.29 40.64 -15.56
CA LEU A 616 -21.40 41.55 -15.84
C LEU A 616 -22.13 41.96 -14.56
N LEU A 617 -22.39 41.01 -13.66
CA LEU A 617 -23.02 41.29 -12.35
C LEU A 617 -22.11 42.17 -11.48
N ALA A 618 -20.81 41.89 -11.42
CA ALA A 618 -19.85 42.73 -10.70
C ALA A 618 -19.80 44.16 -11.27
N GLY A 619 -19.79 44.31 -12.60
CA GLY A 619 -19.86 45.60 -13.27
C GLY A 619 -21.14 46.37 -12.95
N LEU A 620 -22.29 45.67 -12.90
CA LEU A 620 -23.57 46.26 -12.49
C LEU A 620 -23.54 46.75 -11.04
N VAL A 621 -23.03 45.94 -10.11
CA VAL A 621 -22.86 46.33 -8.70
C VAL A 621 -21.97 47.56 -8.55
N VAL A 622 -20.83 47.58 -9.21
CA VAL A 622 -19.92 48.77 -9.21
C VAL A 622 -20.65 50.00 -9.76
N ARG A 623 -21.41 49.84 -10.85
CA ARG A 623 -22.22 50.96 -11.42
C ARG A 623 -23.26 51.49 -10.45
N LEU A 624 -23.95 50.58 -9.73
CA LEU A 624 -24.97 50.96 -8.70
C LEU A 624 -24.32 51.68 -7.51
N ILE A 625 -23.17 51.22 -7.03
CA ILE A 625 -22.40 51.86 -5.96
C ILE A 625 -21.98 53.28 -6.38
N CYS A 626 -21.42 53.42 -7.60
CA CYS A 626 -21.00 54.71 -8.14
C CYS A 626 -22.18 55.66 -8.29
N LYS A 627 -23.34 55.16 -8.75
CA LYS A 627 -24.59 55.95 -8.86
C LYS A 627 -25.08 56.42 -7.48
N LYS A 628 -25.04 55.55 -6.46
CA LYS A 628 -25.41 55.92 -5.07
C LYS A 628 -24.46 56.97 -4.48
N LYS A 629 -23.14 56.84 -4.67
CA LYS A 629 -22.16 57.85 -4.22
C LYS A 629 -22.35 59.21 -4.90
N ARG A 630 -22.70 59.23 -6.20
CA ARG A 630 -23.01 60.51 -6.92
C ARG A 630 -24.30 61.15 -6.40
N LYS A 631 -25.33 60.35 -5.99
CA LYS A 631 -26.58 60.88 -5.42
C LYS A 631 -26.39 61.45 -4.02
N ASN A 632 -25.47 60.89 -3.24
CA ASN A 632 -25.17 61.39 -1.87
C ASN A 632 -24.18 62.59 -1.84
N ARG A 633 -23.64 62.99 -3.01
CA ARG A 633 -22.76 64.18 -3.15
C ARG A 633 -23.50 65.40 -3.74
N LYS A 634 -24.76 65.23 -4.14
CA LYS A 634 -25.66 66.32 -4.47
C LYS A 634 -26.65 66.55 -3.32
#